data_266ff4321bc22388882637ec0a7df591
#
_entry.id   266ff4321bc22388882637ec0a7df591
#
_cell.length_a   1.000
_cell.length_b   1.000
_cell.length_c   1.000
_cell.angle_alpha   90.00
_cell.angle_beta   90.00
_cell.angle_gamma   90.00
#
_symmetry.space_group_name_H-M   'P 1'
#
loop_
_entity.id
_entity.type
_entity.pdbx_description
1 polymer ?
#
loop_
_entity_poly.entity_id
_entity_poly.type
_entity_poly.pdbx_seq_one_letter_code
_entity_poly.pdbx_strand_id
1 'polypeptide(L)'
;MFDSFKDPGFLSISEKADRETLSTIEHNYYNEDDFDAKEYELQKLLSSQAGNPFLNLSDVTTRRDCLANQLAVVTKRVSKLILENSSSYTAELQRVTVLTSALEGSIETCHRARRNLRRAQYQITTRNLGLIRNAMRKQQWINVLRNIEKLKKLHSIDQKLKEMVKHEDFVGAIQLCTQCENTVLHYKEYTCIGDLSTKLQDTLDFIEESIDVTLAKLCSNFNPHTYQRLLNAYRVLGKSLTFMDQLQMHFVNVVQTRALDILLKTVGTHNDQNLSSYNDLCKIISEESFYSCLHELNVCFWQIVKSYKLIWLWHEKNPASIEATQGDRPEPSQEFLIQKLEGGSSRLWHEIQQKMKTFILENNMTTFKFEAFIQVLKVVNRLMEIGEQFCRNDSSILQEAMRRQSIVYFRSYHNGRLDELKMFLENETWQRCPVKSTFHITQLHEFRFLRETPSFGSDLATSTSFNQKSDLDLFDRYLYTEREHPFDLDQTHAGLSSSPSQYSDTNSLEADDLNLTNGNSYYERKSRSHSNSSTESDIEHGHDEQKKSSTLHNHSRYHEGKNAPTIVTNTTLNVTRLFGRYMEMIEMLKPIAFDVIICMTQLFDYYLYTVYTLFACDMNEIPADALSSRLRYTIKRINDNLIANNDSEAARHEKIAAAHLSPLVDLNGPRSILYGLPPRIVAAESLVFLAEQFDFLLPYLKLMIPSERHGFLTQFYSQTIQVTHELRIPIYHNVSANILDYMSIALMISKVNWDIGEILTQHNVYVDKLANELQTFRNQFDHINEQLLPVPKAVYRTIWDQILDKIFYTMVEGYASAKKCSNEGRALMQLDFQQLLRRLERIIGDLKPLPHKEFVENYIKAYYLPEQSIDQWVRDNTMYTIKQRMALISMMSLLSRKKRAQLTQYLDEQERSRTPVLTS
;
A
#
# COMPACT_ATOMS: atom_id res chain seq x y z
N MET A 1 -4.82 -36.51 33.41
CA MET A 1 -4.86 -37.89 32.89
C MET A 1 -6.30 -38.15 32.47
N PHE A 2 -6.49 -38.44 31.25
CA PHE A 2 -7.68 -38.59 30.38
C PHE A 2 -7.96 -37.43 29.43
N ASP A 3 -6.93 -37.11 28.66
CA ASP A 3 -7.08 -36.66 27.32
C ASP A 3 -6.49 -37.73 26.42
N SER A 4 -7.34 -38.56 25.87
CA SER A 4 -6.96 -39.41 24.76
C SER A 4 -8.19 -40.01 24.12
N PHE A 5 -8.18 -39.94 22.78
CA PHE A 5 -9.09 -40.60 21.89
C PHE A 5 -10.49 -40.02 21.69
N LYS A 6 -10.51 -39.00 20.85
CA LYS A 6 -11.57 -38.89 19.88
C LYS A 6 -10.96 -39.16 18.49
N ASP A 7 -11.14 -40.39 18.08
CA ASP A 7 -10.91 -40.85 16.73
C ASP A 7 -11.64 -39.96 15.72
N PRO A 8 -11.02 -39.57 14.63
CA PRO A 8 -11.67 -38.76 13.58
C PRO A 8 -12.66 -39.56 12.71
N GLY A 9 -13.05 -40.77 13.16
CA GLY A 9 -13.77 -41.75 12.34
C GLY A 9 -15.29 -41.84 12.47
N PHE A 10 -15.89 -41.23 13.47
CA PHE A 10 -17.35 -41.30 13.68
C PHE A 10 -18.02 -39.92 13.75
N LEU A 11 -17.95 -39.19 12.67
CA LEU A 11 -18.92 -38.12 12.45
C LEU A 11 -20.26 -38.75 12.10
N SER A 12 -21.32 -38.37 12.84
CA SER A 12 -22.69 -38.81 12.50
C SER A 12 -22.99 -38.46 11.04
N ILE A 13 -23.84 -39.25 10.40
CA ILE A 13 -24.26 -38.98 9.01
C ILE A 13 -24.75 -37.51 8.85
N SER A 14 -25.39 -36.97 9.90
CA SER A 14 -25.84 -35.60 9.95
C SER A 14 -24.67 -34.59 9.98
N GLU A 15 -23.58 -34.86 10.70
CA GLU A 15 -22.44 -33.93 10.77
C GLU A 15 -21.56 -33.93 9.51
N LYS A 16 -21.55 -35.07 8.77
CA LYS A 16 -20.94 -35.11 7.44
C LYS A 16 -21.74 -34.29 6.44
N ALA A 17 -23.06 -34.47 6.43
CA ALA A 17 -23.98 -33.70 5.60
C ALA A 17 -23.94 -32.20 5.92
N ASP A 18 -23.88 -31.84 7.21
CA ASP A 18 -23.74 -30.44 7.64
C ASP A 18 -22.41 -29.82 7.16
N ARG A 19 -21.31 -30.58 7.16
CA ARG A 19 -20.00 -30.12 6.68
C ARG A 19 -19.97 -29.98 5.16
N GLU A 20 -20.58 -30.90 4.45
CA GLU A 20 -20.75 -30.81 2.99
C GLU A 20 -21.59 -29.59 2.63
N THR A 21 -22.69 -29.34 3.34
CA THR A 21 -23.52 -28.14 3.14
C THR A 21 -22.76 -26.86 3.41
N LEU A 22 -21.91 -26.82 4.44
CA LEU A 22 -21.06 -25.65 4.72
C LEU A 22 -20.03 -25.41 3.62
N SER A 23 -19.49 -26.47 3.00
CA SER A 23 -18.53 -26.31 1.90
C SER A 23 -19.17 -25.81 0.59
N THR A 24 -20.49 -25.91 0.46
CA THR A 24 -21.25 -25.39 -0.70
C THR A 24 -21.59 -23.92 -0.60
N ILE A 25 -21.34 -23.29 0.56
CA ILE A 25 -21.59 -21.86 0.73
C ILE A 25 -20.51 -21.06 -0.02
N GLU A 26 -20.94 -20.24 -0.91
CA GLU A 26 -20.06 -19.43 -1.74
C GLU A 26 -19.32 -18.37 -0.91
N HIS A 27 -18.07 -18.13 -1.24
CA HIS A 27 -17.20 -17.27 -0.44
C HIS A 27 -17.66 -15.80 -0.43
N ASN A 28 -18.44 -15.40 -1.42
CA ASN A 28 -18.98 -14.04 -1.56
C ASN A 28 -19.86 -13.60 -0.39
N TYR A 29 -20.48 -14.56 0.32
CA TYR A 29 -21.30 -14.28 1.52
C TYR A 29 -20.47 -13.86 2.75
N TYR A 30 -19.13 -13.94 2.69
CA TYR A 30 -18.26 -13.67 3.84
C TYR A 30 -17.30 -12.53 3.63
N ASN A 31 -17.22 -11.96 2.43
CA ASN A 31 -16.13 -11.07 2.05
C ASN A 31 -16.42 -9.58 2.15
N GLU A 32 -17.67 -9.17 2.30
CA GLU A 32 -18.06 -7.76 2.33
C GLU A 32 -19.10 -7.51 3.43
N ASP A 33 -18.85 -6.53 4.27
CA ASP A 33 -19.79 -6.15 5.35
C ASP A 33 -21.10 -5.55 4.82
N ASP A 34 -21.13 -5.05 3.58
CA ASP A 34 -22.34 -4.49 2.91
C ASP A 34 -22.83 -5.35 1.74
N PHE A 35 -22.57 -6.65 1.76
CA PHE A 35 -22.98 -7.55 0.69
C PHE A 35 -24.50 -7.74 0.66
N ASP A 36 -25.16 -7.26 -0.40
CA ASP A 36 -26.58 -7.52 -0.61
C ASP A 36 -26.81 -8.92 -1.21
N ALA A 37 -27.03 -9.88 -0.32
CA ALA A 37 -27.30 -11.26 -0.68
C ALA A 37 -28.53 -11.44 -1.58
N LYS A 38 -29.49 -10.51 -1.52
CA LYS A 38 -30.73 -10.58 -2.32
C LYS A 38 -30.44 -10.22 -3.76
N GLU A 39 -29.68 -9.14 -3.96
CA GLU A 39 -29.30 -8.71 -5.30
C GLU A 39 -28.37 -9.72 -5.98
N TYR A 40 -27.43 -10.27 -5.24
CA TYR A 40 -26.53 -11.33 -5.73
C TYR A 40 -27.28 -12.58 -6.19
N GLU A 41 -28.22 -13.08 -5.39
CA GLU A 41 -29.01 -14.27 -5.75
C GLU A 41 -29.99 -14.00 -6.90
N LEU A 42 -30.54 -12.79 -6.99
CA LEU A 42 -31.36 -12.37 -8.11
C LEU A 42 -30.56 -12.33 -9.42
N GLN A 43 -29.38 -11.75 -9.41
CA GLN A 43 -28.50 -11.71 -10.59
C GLN A 43 -28.10 -13.13 -11.02
N LYS A 44 -27.84 -14.02 -10.08
CA LYS A 44 -27.51 -15.41 -10.35
C LYS A 44 -28.65 -16.20 -10.98
N LEU A 45 -29.85 -15.99 -10.47
CA LEU A 45 -31.06 -16.58 -11.03
C LEU A 45 -31.36 -16.06 -12.45
N LEU A 46 -31.09 -14.78 -12.68
CA LEU A 46 -31.24 -14.15 -14.00
C LEU A 46 -30.14 -14.58 -14.99
N SER A 47 -28.91 -14.78 -14.52
CA SER A 47 -27.78 -15.18 -15.37
C SER A 47 -27.80 -16.67 -15.77
N SER A 48 -28.48 -17.53 -14.99
CA SER A 48 -28.58 -18.95 -15.28
C SER A 48 -29.55 -19.27 -16.43
N GLN A 49 -30.27 -18.29 -16.95
CA GLN A 49 -31.30 -18.45 -17.99
C GLN A 49 -31.03 -17.61 -19.25
N ALA A 50 -29.91 -17.88 -19.92
CA ALA A 50 -29.70 -17.38 -21.27
C ALA A 50 -30.67 -18.08 -22.25
N GLY A 51 -31.91 -17.58 -22.34
CA GLY A 51 -32.78 -18.05 -23.42
C GLY A 51 -34.30 -18.10 -23.18
N ASN A 52 -34.78 -17.90 -21.98
CA ASN A 52 -36.25 -17.92 -21.76
C ASN A 52 -36.71 -16.79 -20.81
N PRO A 53 -37.73 -16.01 -21.17
CA PRO A 53 -38.20 -14.86 -20.41
C PRO A 53 -39.06 -15.17 -19.18
N PHE A 54 -39.24 -16.45 -18.83
CA PHE A 54 -40.05 -16.84 -17.67
C PHE A 54 -39.19 -17.60 -16.66
N LEU A 55 -39.08 -17.04 -15.48
CA LEU A 55 -38.48 -17.69 -14.30
C LEU A 55 -39.22 -18.99 -14.00
N ASN A 56 -38.55 -20.13 -14.14
CA ASN A 56 -39.09 -21.41 -13.72
C ASN A 56 -39.25 -21.42 -12.19
N LEU A 57 -40.49 -21.54 -11.76
CA LEU A 57 -40.80 -21.58 -10.33
C LEU A 57 -40.08 -22.73 -9.60
N SER A 58 -39.77 -23.83 -10.33
CA SER A 58 -39.00 -24.97 -9.81
C SER A 58 -37.55 -24.57 -9.46
N ASP A 59 -36.91 -23.74 -10.26
CA ASP A 59 -35.53 -23.35 -10.03
C ASP A 59 -35.39 -22.37 -8.86
N VAL A 60 -36.37 -21.46 -8.75
CA VAL A 60 -36.47 -20.56 -7.61
C VAL A 60 -36.75 -21.33 -6.30
N THR A 61 -37.63 -22.34 -6.35
CA THR A 61 -37.92 -23.15 -5.15
C THR A 61 -36.72 -24.01 -4.76
N THR A 62 -36.04 -24.64 -5.71
CA THR A 62 -34.84 -25.44 -5.41
C THR A 62 -33.70 -24.57 -4.86
N ARG A 63 -33.53 -23.35 -5.38
CA ARG A 63 -32.53 -22.42 -4.86
C ARG A 63 -32.88 -21.92 -3.47
N ARG A 64 -34.16 -21.53 -3.24
CA ARG A 64 -34.65 -21.18 -1.91
C ARG A 64 -34.40 -22.29 -0.88
N ASP A 65 -34.70 -23.54 -1.27
CA ASP A 65 -34.55 -24.67 -0.36
C ASP A 65 -33.10 -24.99 -0.08
N CYS A 66 -32.19 -24.77 -1.06
CA CYS A 66 -30.75 -24.85 -0.86
C CYS A 66 -30.27 -23.81 0.16
N LEU A 67 -30.63 -22.54 -0.02
CA LEU A 67 -30.29 -21.46 0.89
C LEU A 67 -30.89 -21.65 2.29
N ALA A 68 -32.12 -22.14 2.38
CA ALA A 68 -32.75 -22.45 3.66
C ALA A 68 -31.98 -23.56 4.41
N ASN A 69 -31.54 -24.59 3.71
CA ASN A 69 -30.73 -25.67 4.31
C ASN A 69 -29.36 -25.14 4.77
N GLN A 70 -28.68 -24.31 3.96
CA GLN A 70 -27.42 -23.67 4.34
C GLN A 70 -27.59 -22.80 5.59
N LEU A 71 -28.64 -21.98 5.64
CA LEU A 71 -28.97 -21.14 6.80
C LEU A 71 -29.24 -21.98 8.04
N ALA A 72 -30.00 -23.09 7.91
CA ALA A 72 -30.26 -23.98 9.03
C ALA A 72 -28.97 -24.59 9.61
N VAL A 73 -28.06 -25.01 8.74
CA VAL A 73 -26.78 -25.60 9.16
C VAL A 73 -25.87 -24.55 9.82
N VAL A 74 -25.77 -23.35 9.25
CA VAL A 74 -25.02 -22.23 9.86
C VAL A 74 -25.61 -21.86 11.22
N THR A 75 -26.94 -21.70 11.31
CA THR A 75 -27.61 -21.38 12.57
C THR A 75 -27.39 -22.45 13.64
N LYS A 76 -27.43 -23.72 13.24
CA LYS A 76 -27.12 -24.86 14.13
C LYS A 76 -25.67 -24.81 14.61
N ARG A 77 -24.73 -24.45 13.73
CA ARG A 77 -23.31 -24.34 14.08
C ARG A 77 -23.04 -23.18 15.02
N VAL A 78 -23.63 -22.02 14.76
CA VAL A 78 -23.53 -20.83 15.61
C VAL A 78 -24.13 -21.11 16.99
N SER A 79 -25.32 -21.72 17.02
CA SER A 79 -25.97 -22.12 18.28
C SER A 79 -25.14 -23.09 19.08
N LYS A 80 -24.46 -24.05 18.42
CA LYS A 80 -23.56 -24.99 19.08
C LYS A 80 -22.35 -24.28 19.66
N LEU A 81 -21.72 -23.35 18.93
CA LEU A 81 -20.59 -22.55 19.41
C LEU A 81 -20.99 -21.63 20.60
N ILE A 82 -22.17 -21.06 20.56
CA ILE A 82 -22.71 -20.24 21.66
C ILE A 82 -22.93 -21.12 22.89
N LEU A 83 -23.49 -22.34 22.72
CA LEU A 83 -23.68 -23.28 23.83
C LEU A 83 -22.35 -23.79 24.41
N GLU A 84 -21.37 -24.09 23.58
CA GLU A 84 -20.05 -24.55 24.02
C GLU A 84 -19.33 -23.48 24.87
N ASN A 85 -19.48 -22.22 24.52
CA ASN A 85 -18.86 -21.11 25.28
C ASN A 85 -19.73 -20.65 26.48
N SER A 86 -21.05 -20.89 26.41
CA SER A 86 -21.95 -20.47 27.49
C SER A 86 -21.68 -21.17 28.83
N SER A 87 -21.20 -22.43 28.75
CA SER A 87 -20.87 -23.21 29.94
C SER A 87 -19.68 -22.63 30.71
N SER A 88 -18.69 -22.10 30.01
CA SER A 88 -17.53 -21.45 30.62
C SER A 88 -17.93 -20.13 31.33
N TYR A 89 -18.77 -19.35 30.66
CA TYR A 89 -19.24 -18.07 31.18
C TYR A 89 -20.14 -18.26 32.44
N THR A 90 -21.03 -19.26 32.38
CA THR A 90 -21.87 -19.58 33.53
C THR A 90 -21.07 -20.14 34.70
N ALA A 91 -20.01 -20.91 34.43
CA ALA A 91 -19.12 -21.43 35.48
C ALA A 91 -18.36 -20.30 36.22
N GLU A 92 -17.88 -19.30 35.50
CA GLU A 92 -17.22 -18.15 36.13
C GLU A 92 -18.20 -17.23 36.87
N LEU A 93 -19.42 -17.04 36.39
CA LEU A 93 -20.47 -16.35 37.13
C LEU A 93 -20.83 -17.08 38.43
N GLN A 94 -20.89 -18.43 38.38
CA GLN A 94 -21.12 -19.22 39.58
C GLN A 94 -19.98 -19.09 40.61
N ARG A 95 -18.72 -18.99 40.16
CA ARG A 95 -17.59 -18.74 41.06
C ARG A 95 -17.69 -17.38 41.74
N VAL A 96 -18.10 -16.33 41.01
CA VAL A 96 -18.30 -15.00 41.63
C VAL A 96 -19.42 -15.03 42.64
N THR A 97 -20.53 -15.70 42.34
CA THR A 97 -21.67 -15.80 43.33
C THR A 97 -21.29 -16.61 44.58
N VAL A 98 -20.47 -17.68 44.42
CA VAL A 98 -19.97 -18.45 45.54
C VAL A 98 -19.04 -17.61 46.42
N LEU A 99 -18.13 -16.82 45.80
CA LEU A 99 -17.24 -15.90 46.53
C LEU A 99 -18.02 -14.80 47.28
N THR A 100 -19.06 -14.25 46.65
CA THR A 100 -19.88 -13.22 47.30
C THR A 100 -20.59 -13.79 48.50
N SER A 101 -21.18 -14.98 48.39
CA SER A 101 -21.88 -15.63 49.51
C SER A 101 -20.92 -16.04 50.65
N ALA A 102 -19.68 -16.45 50.31
CA ALA A 102 -18.66 -16.73 51.32
C ALA A 102 -18.20 -15.49 52.08
N LEU A 103 -18.10 -14.34 51.38
CA LEU A 103 -17.78 -13.04 52.01
C LEU A 103 -18.90 -12.57 52.93
N GLU A 104 -20.15 -12.68 52.49
CA GLU A 104 -21.34 -12.37 53.33
C GLU A 104 -21.38 -13.22 54.59
N GLY A 105 -21.13 -14.53 54.43
CA GLY A 105 -21.03 -15.45 55.57
C GLY A 105 -19.90 -15.08 56.57
N SER A 106 -18.76 -14.61 56.06
CA SER A 106 -17.65 -14.14 56.90
C SER A 106 -17.97 -12.87 57.63
N ILE A 107 -18.66 -11.92 57.01
CA ILE A 107 -19.14 -10.67 57.61
C ILE A 107 -20.11 -10.98 58.78
N GLU A 108 -21.06 -11.91 58.51
CA GLU A 108 -22.03 -12.28 59.53
C GLU A 108 -21.38 -12.95 60.77
N THR A 109 -20.38 -13.79 60.50
CA THR A 109 -19.57 -14.46 61.57
C THR A 109 -18.82 -13.44 62.42
N CYS A 110 -18.21 -12.44 61.79
CA CYS A 110 -17.53 -11.34 62.49
C CYS A 110 -18.54 -10.51 63.34
N HIS A 111 -19.70 -10.25 62.79
CA HIS A 111 -20.75 -9.55 63.57
C HIS A 111 -21.27 -10.35 64.74
N ARG A 112 -21.36 -11.66 64.61
CA ARG A 112 -21.77 -12.58 65.65
C ARG A 112 -20.71 -12.66 66.77
N ALA A 113 -19.46 -12.81 66.41
CA ALA A 113 -18.31 -12.83 67.35
C ALA A 113 -18.24 -11.50 68.18
N ARG A 114 -18.45 -10.38 67.50
CA ARG A 114 -18.43 -9.06 68.12
C ARG A 114 -19.60 -8.87 69.16
N ARG A 115 -20.78 -9.38 68.82
CA ARG A 115 -21.94 -9.36 69.75
C ARG A 115 -21.68 -10.24 71.00
N ASN A 116 -21.12 -11.41 70.82
CA ASN A 116 -20.80 -12.33 71.93
C ASN A 116 -19.75 -11.79 72.81
N LEU A 117 -18.69 -11.18 72.32
CA LEU A 117 -17.64 -10.51 73.08
C LEU A 117 -18.21 -9.36 73.93
N ARG A 118 -19.12 -8.58 73.40
CA ARG A 118 -19.79 -7.51 74.12
C ARG A 118 -20.65 -8.02 75.31
N ARG A 119 -21.34 -9.17 75.07
CA ARG A 119 -22.17 -9.79 76.16
C ARG A 119 -21.36 -10.32 77.28
N ALA A 120 -20.26 -10.97 77.00
CA ALA A 120 -19.35 -11.49 78.03
C ALA A 120 -18.70 -10.37 78.87
N GLN A 121 -18.33 -9.27 78.19
CA GLN A 121 -17.76 -8.11 78.86
C GLN A 121 -18.74 -7.47 79.91
N TYR A 122 -20.07 -7.42 79.55
CA TYR A 122 -21.05 -6.81 80.40
C TYR A 122 -21.35 -7.66 81.69
N GLN A 123 -21.27 -8.99 81.61
CA GLN A 123 -21.60 -9.89 82.70
C GLN A 123 -20.54 -10.01 83.79
N ILE A 124 -19.29 -9.73 83.57
CA ILE A 124 -18.14 -9.98 84.45
C ILE A 124 -17.91 -8.80 85.42
N THR A 125 -18.39 -7.59 85.06
CA THR A 125 -17.94 -6.40 85.76
C THR A 125 -18.86 -5.81 86.92
N THR A 126 -20.05 -6.37 87.13
CA THR A 126 -21.05 -5.54 87.89
C THR A 126 -21.38 -5.95 89.28
N ARG A 127 -20.81 -7.00 89.84
CA ARG A 127 -21.44 -7.49 91.10
C ARG A 127 -20.72 -7.44 92.43
N ASN A 128 -19.44 -7.16 92.61
CA ASN A 128 -18.80 -7.20 93.94
C ASN A 128 -17.79 -6.11 94.08
N LEU A 129 -18.12 -5.18 94.95
CA LEU A 129 -17.22 -4.34 95.79
C LEU A 129 -17.81 -2.94 96.03
N GLY A 130 -18.72 -2.88 97.00
CA GLY A 130 -19.55 -1.70 97.27
C GLY A 130 -18.96 -0.53 98.06
N LEU A 131 -17.92 -0.66 98.74
CA LEU A 131 -17.43 0.47 99.62
C LEU A 131 -16.00 0.84 99.37
N ILE A 132 -15.11 -0.08 99.09
CA ILE A 132 -13.74 0.18 98.57
C ILE A 132 -13.84 0.74 97.19
N ARG A 133 -14.86 0.32 96.47
CA ARG A 133 -15.25 0.82 95.21
C ARG A 133 -15.59 2.33 95.21
N ASN A 134 -16.17 2.89 96.27
CA ASN A 134 -16.55 4.31 96.18
C ASN A 134 -15.36 5.26 96.45
N ALA A 135 -14.40 4.89 97.30
CA ALA A 135 -13.20 5.69 97.54
C ALA A 135 -12.24 5.50 96.31
N MET A 136 -12.06 4.26 95.89
CA MET A 136 -11.32 3.99 94.65
C MET A 136 -12.06 4.56 93.45
N ARG A 137 -13.41 4.50 93.47
CA ARG A 137 -14.21 5.17 92.43
C ARG A 137 -13.93 6.67 92.32
N LYS A 138 -13.87 7.35 93.49
CA LYS A 138 -13.62 8.81 93.52
C LYS A 138 -12.24 9.11 92.80
N GLN A 139 -11.23 8.34 93.23
CA GLN A 139 -9.91 8.49 92.64
C GLN A 139 -9.86 8.01 91.16
N GLN A 140 -10.58 6.92 90.94
CA GLN A 140 -10.79 6.44 89.58
C GLN A 140 -11.57 7.44 88.73
N TRP A 141 -12.64 8.05 89.28
CA TRP A 141 -13.41 9.05 88.56
C TRP A 141 -12.60 10.30 88.26
N ILE A 142 -11.70 10.73 89.16
CA ILE A 142 -10.77 11.84 88.93
C ILE A 142 -9.78 11.45 87.79
N ASN A 143 -9.29 10.23 87.81
CA ASN A 143 -8.41 9.73 86.75
C ASN A 143 -9.20 9.52 85.48
N VAL A 144 -10.45 9.01 85.58
CA VAL A 144 -11.36 8.85 84.48
C VAL A 144 -11.72 10.21 83.86
N LEU A 145 -12.07 11.23 84.68
CA LEU A 145 -12.32 12.57 84.22
C LEU A 145 -11.11 13.16 83.41
N ARG A 146 -9.92 13.00 84.05
CA ARG A 146 -8.69 13.44 83.34
C ARG A 146 -8.43 12.68 82.06
N ASN A 147 -8.76 11.39 82.10
CA ASN A 147 -8.63 10.57 80.85
C ASN A 147 -9.76 10.84 79.83
N ILE A 148 -11.00 11.13 80.34
CA ILE A 148 -12.10 11.53 79.41
C ILE A 148 -11.82 12.86 78.73
N GLU A 149 -11.16 13.81 79.47
CA GLU A 149 -10.74 15.07 78.88
C GLU A 149 -9.73 14.84 77.70
N LYS A 150 -8.79 13.89 77.93
CA LYS A 150 -7.84 13.48 76.93
C LYS A 150 -8.54 12.71 75.78
N LEU A 151 -9.48 11.83 76.13
CA LEU A 151 -10.31 11.10 75.16
C LEU A 151 -11.22 12.03 74.33
N LYS A 152 -11.78 13.06 75.01
CA LYS A 152 -12.56 14.10 74.30
C LYS A 152 -11.71 14.85 73.23
N LYS A 153 -10.44 15.14 73.67
CA LYS A 153 -9.50 15.72 72.68
C LYS A 153 -9.19 14.74 71.54
N LEU A 154 -8.99 13.46 71.83
CA LEU A 154 -8.76 12.42 70.85
C LEU A 154 -9.97 12.22 69.91
N HIS A 155 -11.19 12.25 70.45
CA HIS A 155 -12.42 12.14 69.64
C HIS A 155 -12.61 13.34 68.67
N SER A 156 -12.19 14.55 69.09
CA SER A 156 -12.23 15.73 68.21
C SER A 156 -11.20 15.71 67.07
N ILE A 157 -10.25 14.79 67.16
CA ILE A 157 -9.16 14.68 66.19
C ILE A 157 -9.67 14.06 64.89
N ASP A 158 -10.63 13.13 64.90
CA ASP A 158 -11.21 12.52 63.68
C ASP A 158 -11.78 13.58 62.73
N GLN A 159 -12.47 14.60 63.28
CA GLN A 159 -12.99 15.67 62.47
C GLN A 159 -11.88 16.56 61.85
N LYS A 160 -10.84 16.83 62.72
CA LYS A 160 -9.66 17.60 62.22
C LYS A 160 -8.87 16.85 61.14
N LEU A 161 -8.73 15.54 61.30
CA LEU A 161 -8.08 14.68 60.30
C LEU A 161 -8.81 14.76 58.96
N LYS A 162 -10.14 14.62 58.97
CA LYS A 162 -10.98 14.74 57.76
C LYS A 162 -10.88 16.13 57.12
N GLU A 163 -10.75 17.19 57.92
CA GLU A 163 -10.54 18.53 57.40
C GLU A 163 -9.14 18.68 56.76
N MET A 164 -8.10 18.15 57.43
CA MET A 164 -6.74 18.17 56.91
C MET A 164 -6.63 17.41 55.60
N VAL A 165 -7.27 16.24 55.48
CA VAL A 165 -7.30 15.45 54.25
C VAL A 165 -8.02 16.20 53.13
N LYS A 166 -9.12 16.92 53.41
CA LYS A 166 -9.82 17.76 52.45
C LYS A 166 -8.93 18.90 51.91
N HIS A 167 -8.03 19.40 52.75
CA HIS A 167 -7.08 20.46 52.37
C HIS A 167 -5.78 19.88 51.78
N GLU A 168 -5.71 18.56 51.56
CA GLU A 168 -4.53 17.85 51.01
C GLU A 168 -3.27 17.99 51.88
N ASP A 169 -3.43 18.25 53.19
CA ASP A 169 -2.32 18.23 54.18
C ASP A 169 -2.12 16.82 54.73
N PHE A 170 -1.64 15.91 53.90
CA PHE A 170 -1.42 14.51 54.29
C PHE A 170 -0.33 14.35 55.31
N VAL A 171 0.75 15.17 55.25
CA VAL A 171 1.87 15.10 56.19
C VAL A 171 1.41 15.40 57.59
N GLY A 172 0.69 16.50 57.80
CA GLY A 172 0.12 16.86 59.08
C GLY A 172 -0.88 15.83 59.57
N ALA A 173 -1.72 15.26 58.70
CA ALA A 173 -2.68 14.23 59.06
C ALA A 173 -2.01 12.93 59.50
N ILE A 174 -0.97 12.43 58.83
CA ILE A 174 -0.23 11.22 59.19
C ILE A 174 0.53 11.42 60.51
N GLN A 175 1.21 12.57 60.67
CA GLN A 175 1.91 12.89 61.90
C GLN A 175 0.96 12.95 63.09
N LEU A 176 -0.22 13.52 62.90
CA LEU A 176 -1.27 13.58 63.94
C LEU A 176 -1.81 12.18 64.25
N CYS A 177 -2.02 11.32 63.25
CA CYS A 177 -2.40 9.92 63.44
C CYS A 177 -1.35 9.15 64.23
N THR A 178 -0.06 9.26 63.86
CA THR A 178 1.05 8.59 64.59
C THR A 178 1.21 9.08 66.02
N GLN A 179 1.05 10.38 66.26
CA GLN A 179 1.02 10.94 67.59
C GLN A 179 -0.17 10.41 68.40
N CYS A 180 -1.32 10.26 67.76
CA CYS A 180 -2.51 9.67 68.39
C CYS A 180 -2.32 8.20 68.71
N GLU A 181 -1.74 7.41 67.77
CA GLU A 181 -1.41 6.00 68.03
C GLU A 181 -0.48 5.83 69.23
N ASN A 182 0.58 6.64 69.31
CA ASN A 182 1.50 6.62 70.44
C ASN A 182 0.80 6.96 71.74
N THR A 183 -0.16 7.89 71.72
CA THR A 183 -0.95 8.20 72.92
C THR A 183 -1.97 7.12 73.25
N VAL A 184 -2.58 6.47 72.23
CA VAL A 184 -3.50 5.35 72.39
C VAL A 184 -2.83 4.13 72.96
N LEU A 185 -1.57 3.85 72.63
CA LEU A 185 -0.75 2.76 73.18
C LEU A 185 -0.61 2.91 74.76
N HIS A 186 -0.54 4.15 75.24
CA HIS A 186 -0.43 4.40 76.71
C HIS A 186 -1.75 4.21 77.43
N TYR A 187 -2.88 4.17 76.73
CA TYR A 187 -4.21 4.04 77.33
C TYR A 187 -4.94 2.75 76.88
N LYS A 188 -4.20 1.72 76.48
CA LYS A 188 -4.69 0.46 75.90
C LYS A 188 -5.71 -0.31 76.75
N GLU A 189 -5.85 0.02 78.04
CA GLU A 189 -6.78 -0.62 78.95
C GLU A 189 -8.22 -0.10 78.91
N TYR A 190 -8.46 0.98 78.13
CA TYR A 190 -9.81 1.56 78.02
C TYR A 190 -10.52 1.05 76.80
N THR A 191 -11.75 0.54 76.96
CA THR A 191 -12.55 -0.03 75.88
C THR A 191 -12.85 0.95 74.77
N CYS A 192 -13.08 2.24 75.08
CA CYS A 192 -13.28 3.28 74.09
C CYS A 192 -12.04 3.58 73.28
N ILE A 193 -10.87 3.08 73.66
CA ILE A 193 -9.62 3.26 72.91
C ILE A 193 -9.47 2.19 71.86
N GLY A 194 -10.06 1.01 71.98
CA GLY A 194 -10.14 -0.01 70.95
C GLY A 194 -10.89 0.51 69.74
N ASP A 195 -12.07 1.11 69.98
CA ASP A 195 -12.88 1.73 68.93
C ASP A 195 -12.19 2.93 68.26
N LEU A 196 -11.37 3.66 69.04
CA LEU A 196 -10.60 4.78 68.49
C LEU A 196 -9.38 4.31 67.67
N SER A 197 -8.72 3.22 68.10
CA SER A 197 -7.62 2.62 67.36
C SER A 197 -8.09 2.08 66.03
N THR A 198 -9.24 1.42 65.95
CA THR A 198 -9.80 0.95 64.66
C THR A 198 -10.19 2.13 63.78
N LYS A 199 -10.79 3.17 64.31
CA LYS A 199 -11.10 4.41 63.58
C LYS A 199 -9.84 5.14 63.12
N LEU A 200 -8.79 5.17 63.90
CA LEU A 200 -7.51 5.75 63.44
C LEU A 200 -6.89 4.92 62.32
N GLN A 201 -7.00 3.58 62.41
CA GLN A 201 -6.55 2.71 61.33
C GLN A 201 -7.41 2.93 60.05
N ASP A 202 -8.75 2.93 60.18
CA ASP A 202 -9.67 3.23 59.08
C ASP A 202 -9.37 4.63 58.48
N THR A 203 -8.98 5.59 59.29
CA THR A 203 -8.62 6.93 58.85
C THR A 203 -7.25 6.95 58.13
N LEU A 204 -6.29 6.16 58.60
CA LEU A 204 -5.01 5.96 57.92
C LEU A 204 -5.20 5.32 56.57
N ASP A 205 -6.03 4.27 56.49
CA ASP A 205 -6.38 3.61 55.24
C ASP A 205 -7.07 4.59 54.29
N PHE A 206 -7.98 5.45 54.81
CA PHE A 206 -8.61 6.52 54.03
C PHE A 206 -7.61 7.59 53.58
N ILE A 207 -6.60 7.93 54.40
CA ILE A 207 -5.54 8.84 53.99
C ILE A 207 -4.69 8.20 52.88
N GLU A 208 -4.34 6.91 53.00
CA GLU A 208 -3.59 6.18 51.96
C GLU A 208 -4.41 6.16 50.66
N GLU A 209 -5.70 5.86 50.71
CA GLU A 209 -6.60 5.90 49.52
C GLU A 209 -6.64 7.32 48.88
N SER A 210 -6.75 8.35 49.75
CA SER A 210 -6.75 9.75 49.29
C SER A 210 -5.43 10.17 48.66
N ILE A 211 -4.30 9.67 49.17
CA ILE A 211 -2.97 9.84 48.62
C ILE A 211 -2.88 9.18 47.25
N ASP A 212 -3.41 7.94 47.11
CA ASP A 212 -3.42 7.20 45.85
C ASP A 212 -4.26 7.88 44.80
N VAL A 213 -5.45 8.38 45.15
CA VAL A 213 -6.30 9.19 44.25
C VAL A 213 -5.61 10.47 43.79
N THR A 214 -4.90 11.14 44.72
CA THR A 214 -4.16 12.37 44.40
C THR A 214 -2.95 12.06 43.51
N LEU A 215 -2.26 10.94 43.77
CA LEU A 215 -1.16 10.46 42.98
C LEU A 215 -1.62 10.10 41.56
N ALA A 216 -2.78 9.47 41.41
CA ALA A 216 -3.38 9.19 40.11
C ALA A 216 -3.72 10.48 39.30
N LYS A 217 -4.20 11.54 40.00
CA LYS A 217 -4.44 12.84 39.36
C LYS A 217 -3.14 13.49 38.87
N LEU A 218 -2.05 13.39 39.66
CA LEU A 218 -0.72 13.90 39.26
C LEU A 218 -0.15 13.23 38.02
N CYS A 219 -0.46 11.95 37.82
CA CYS A 219 -0.04 11.27 36.59
C CYS A 219 -0.61 11.91 35.33
N SER A 220 -1.77 12.56 35.42
CA SER A 220 -2.37 13.27 34.28
C SER A 220 -1.96 14.75 34.20
N ASN A 221 -1.73 15.38 35.34
CA ASN A 221 -1.36 16.81 35.41
C ASN A 221 -0.40 17.06 36.57
N PHE A 222 0.88 17.21 36.29
CA PHE A 222 1.94 17.37 37.25
C PHE A 222 1.89 18.75 37.93
N ASN A 223 1.86 18.75 39.25
CA ASN A 223 2.03 19.93 40.09
C ASN A 223 3.18 19.70 41.10
N PRO A 224 4.27 20.49 41.02
CA PRO A 224 5.46 20.28 41.84
C PRO A 224 5.17 20.39 43.36
N HIS A 225 4.24 21.28 43.76
CA HIS A 225 3.89 21.47 45.16
C HIS A 225 3.11 20.26 45.74
N THR A 226 2.16 19.74 44.99
CA THR A 226 1.40 18.54 45.40
C THR A 226 2.30 17.31 45.41
N TYR A 227 3.18 17.18 44.42
CA TYR A 227 4.16 16.10 44.34
C TYR A 227 5.10 16.09 45.56
N GLN A 228 5.63 17.25 45.94
CA GLN A 228 6.50 17.36 47.12
C GLN A 228 5.77 17.01 48.40
N ARG A 229 4.50 17.41 48.55
CA ARG A 229 3.66 17.03 49.73
C ARG A 229 3.44 15.52 49.76
N LEU A 230 3.16 14.87 48.65
CA LEU A 230 2.99 13.42 48.57
C LEU A 230 4.29 12.66 48.90
N LEU A 231 5.41 13.10 48.35
CA LEU A 231 6.72 12.51 48.64
C LEU A 231 7.02 12.59 50.13
N ASN A 232 6.75 13.72 50.78
CA ASN A 232 6.90 13.88 52.23
C ASN A 232 5.90 13.02 53.02
N ALA A 233 4.67 12.82 52.52
CA ALA A 233 3.70 11.93 53.17
C ALA A 233 4.17 10.47 53.14
N TYR A 234 4.67 9.96 51.99
CA TYR A 234 5.26 8.62 51.90
C TYR A 234 6.51 8.46 52.78
N ARG A 235 7.30 9.52 52.94
CA ARG A 235 8.47 9.54 53.82
C ARG A 235 8.05 9.38 55.28
N VAL A 236 7.00 10.09 55.73
CA VAL A 236 6.46 10.00 57.11
C VAL A 236 5.80 8.63 57.35
N LEU A 237 5.13 8.04 56.36
CA LEU A 237 4.60 6.67 56.41
C LEU A 237 5.69 5.60 56.46
N GLY A 238 6.95 5.94 56.22
CA GLY A 238 8.05 4.97 56.17
C GLY A 238 8.04 4.09 54.91
N LYS A 239 7.27 4.47 53.87
CA LYS A 239 7.10 3.74 52.62
C LYS A 239 7.90 4.40 51.48
N SER A 240 8.98 5.11 51.76
CA SER A 240 9.76 5.88 50.77
C SER A 240 10.36 5.00 49.65
N LEU A 241 10.74 3.75 49.96
CA LEU A 241 11.29 2.80 48.96
C LEU A 241 10.23 2.29 48.00
N THR A 242 8.99 2.15 48.44
CA THR A 242 7.86 1.67 47.59
C THR A 242 7.17 2.75 46.84
N PHE A 243 7.44 4.03 47.15
CA PHE A 243 6.82 5.18 46.49
C PHE A 243 6.98 5.17 44.96
N MET A 244 8.19 4.89 44.49
CA MET A 244 8.46 4.86 43.02
C MET A 244 7.75 3.70 42.36
N ASP A 245 7.60 2.57 43.00
CA ASP A 245 6.89 1.42 42.44
C ASP A 245 5.37 1.69 42.41
N GLN A 246 4.81 2.35 43.44
CA GLN A 246 3.42 2.82 43.41
C GLN A 246 3.18 3.88 42.34
N LEU A 247 4.07 4.86 42.23
CA LEU A 247 4.00 5.86 41.19
C LEU A 247 3.98 5.24 39.79
N GLN A 248 4.86 4.27 39.53
CA GLN A 248 4.88 3.55 38.22
C GLN A 248 3.59 2.78 38.00
N MET A 249 3.05 2.10 39.03
CA MET A 249 1.79 1.38 38.94
C MET A 249 0.62 2.34 38.57
N HIS A 250 0.57 3.50 39.25
CA HIS A 250 -0.44 4.51 38.93
C HIS A 250 -0.32 5.04 37.51
N PHE A 251 0.87 5.30 37.01
CA PHE A 251 1.06 5.72 35.60
C PHE A 251 0.53 4.67 34.62
N VAL A 252 0.82 3.39 34.85
CA VAL A 252 0.31 2.29 34.01
C VAL A 252 -1.21 2.20 34.11
N ASN A 253 -1.79 2.27 35.30
CA ASN A 253 -3.24 2.24 35.51
C ASN A 253 -3.93 3.44 34.85
N VAL A 254 -3.34 4.65 34.90
CA VAL A 254 -3.88 5.84 34.25
C VAL A 254 -3.88 5.71 32.74
N VAL A 255 -2.83 5.12 32.13
CA VAL A 255 -2.82 4.80 30.70
C VAL A 255 -3.99 3.89 30.34
N GLN A 256 -4.23 2.84 31.13
CA GLN A 256 -5.29 1.87 30.87
C GLN A 256 -6.69 2.48 31.02
N THR A 257 -6.93 3.18 32.12
CA THR A 257 -8.25 3.78 32.43
C THR A 257 -8.60 4.92 31.48
N ARG A 258 -7.64 5.81 31.20
CA ARG A 258 -7.88 6.94 30.28
C ARG A 258 -8.09 6.49 28.86
N ALA A 259 -7.33 5.50 28.39
CA ALA A 259 -7.54 4.93 27.07
C ALA A 259 -8.94 4.32 26.95
N LEU A 260 -9.41 3.62 27.99
CA LEU A 260 -10.75 3.07 28.04
C LEU A 260 -11.84 4.16 28.05
N ASP A 261 -11.66 5.19 28.88
CA ASP A 261 -12.60 6.32 29.00
C ASP A 261 -12.78 7.05 27.64
N ILE A 262 -11.72 7.24 26.89
CA ILE A 262 -11.78 7.88 25.56
C ILE A 262 -12.57 7.01 24.59
N LEU A 263 -12.32 5.70 24.58
CA LEU A 263 -13.07 4.78 23.72
C LEU A 263 -14.56 4.77 24.07
N LEU A 264 -14.89 4.69 25.36
CA LEU A 264 -16.28 4.73 25.84
C LEU A 264 -17.00 6.04 25.45
N LYS A 265 -16.31 7.16 25.51
CA LYS A 265 -16.86 8.45 25.06
C LYS A 265 -17.11 8.48 23.55
N THR A 266 -16.19 7.91 22.77
CA THR A 266 -16.27 7.91 21.31
C THR A 266 -17.36 6.98 20.81
N VAL A 267 -17.51 5.79 21.43
CA VAL A 267 -18.54 4.80 21.06
C VAL A 267 -19.93 5.24 21.48
N GLY A 268 -20.05 6.16 22.45
CA GLY A 268 -21.36 6.63 22.93
C GLY A 268 -22.10 5.53 23.68
N THR A 269 -22.24 5.66 24.97
CA THR A 269 -22.93 4.69 25.84
C THR A 269 -24.41 4.59 25.51
N HIS A 270 -24.78 3.84 24.50
CA HIS A 270 -26.13 3.33 24.33
C HIS A 270 -26.17 1.83 24.64
N ASN A 271 -26.50 1.52 25.89
CA ASN A 271 -27.24 0.35 26.35
C ASN A 271 -26.69 -1.08 26.21
N ASP A 272 -25.39 -1.34 26.02
CA ASP A 272 -24.92 -2.71 26.13
C ASP A 272 -23.93 -2.87 27.30
N GLN A 273 -24.43 -3.36 28.44
CA GLN A 273 -23.69 -3.67 29.68
C GLN A 273 -22.66 -4.81 29.51
N ASN A 274 -22.43 -5.32 28.30
CA ASN A 274 -21.56 -6.46 28.00
C ASN A 274 -20.23 -6.13 27.33
N LEU A 275 -19.97 -4.86 27.00
CA LEU A 275 -18.75 -4.42 26.32
C LEU A 275 -17.80 -3.76 27.32
N SER A 276 -17.03 -4.57 28.06
CA SER A 276 -16.09 -4.07 29.07
C SER A 276 -14.61 -4.19 28.67
N SER A 277 -14.33 -4.83 27.52
CA SER A 277 -12.93 -5.02 27.08
C SER A 277 -12.48 -3.90 26.14
N TYR A 278 -11.28 -3.39 26.36
CA TYR A 278 -10.65 -2.42 25.47
C TYR A 278 -10.61 -2.89 24.02
N ASN A 279 -10.33 -4.18 23.79
CA ASN A 279 -10.24 -4.79 22.47
C ASN A 279 -11.58 -4.77 21.72
N ASP A 280 -12.67 -5.04 22.43
CA ASP A 280 -13.98 -5.08 21.80
C ASP A 280 -14.50 -3.69 21.46
N LEU A 281 -14.18 -2.70 22.29
CA LEU A 281 -14.49 -1.29 21.99
C LEU A 281 -13.72 -0.79 20.77
N CYS A 282 -12.45 -1.19 20.60
CA CYS A 282 -11.69 -0.82 19.42
C CYS A 282 -12.33 -1.29 18.11
N LYS A 283 -12.99 -2.46 18.08
CA LYS A 283 -13.64 -3.02 16.87
C LYS A 283 -14.90 -2.28 16.43
N ILE A 284 -15.53 -1.54 17.33
CA ILE A 284 -16.83 -0.89 17.10
C ILE A 284 -16.66 0.55 16.60
N ILE A 285 -15.46 1.09 16.64
CA ILE A 285 -15.20 2.47 16.24
C ILE A 285 -15.49 2.66 14.76
N SER A 286 -16.36 3.64 14.43
CA SER A 286 -16.67 3.99 13.06
C SER A 286 -15.47 4.69 12.38
N GLU A 287 -15.39 4.57 11.05
CA GLU A 287 -14.36 5.22 10.23
C GLU A 287 -14.28 6.72 10.46
N GLU A 288 -15.45 7.39 10.59
CA GLU A 288 -15.53 8.84 10.78
C GLU A 288 -14.97 9.30 12.14
N SER A 289 -15.16 8.48 13.20
CA SER A 289 -14.69 8.79 14.55
C SER A 289 -13.28 8.32 14.84
N PHE A 290 -12.71 7.48 13.97
CA PHE A 290 -11.39 6.87 14.18
C PHE A 290 -10.27 7.90 14.36
N TYR A 291 -10.19 8.87 13.45
CA TYR A 291 -9.13 9.89 13.50
C TYR A 291 -9.27 10.78 14.75
N SER A 292 -10.48 11.18 15.10
CA SER A 292 -10.74 11.97 16.32
C SER A 292 -10.34 11.20 17.58
N CYS A 293 -10.71 9.92 17.65
CA CYS A 293 -10.34 9.04 18.75
C CYS A 293 -8.82 8.83 18.84
N LEU A 294 -8.15 8.57 17.71
CA LEU A 294 -6.69 8.47 17.64
C LEU A 294 -6.01 9.74 18.14
N HIS A 295 -6.51 10.89 17.73
CA HIS A 295 -5.97 12.19 18.15
C HIS A 295 -6.13 12.40 19.66
N GLU A 296 -7.31 12.16 20.20
CA GLU A 296 -7.57 12.28 21.65
C GLU A 296 -6.70 11.31 22.48
N LEU A 297 -6.53 10.07 21.99
CA LEU A 297 -5.63 9.10 22.63
C LEU A 297 -4.19 9.60 22.67
N ASN A 298 -3.70 10.14 21.55
CA ASN A 298 -2.32 10.64 21.48
C ASN A 298 -2.11 11.87 22.35
N VAL A 299 -3.07 12.79 22.40
CA VAL A 299 -3.03 13.95 23.31
C VAL A 299 -3.02 13.50 24.78
N CYS A 300 -3.84 12.51 25.12
CA CYS A 300 -3.86 11.93 26.46
C CYS A 300 -2.51 11.29 26.81
N PHE A 301 -1.95 10.48 25.95
CA PHE A 301 -0.65 9.84 26.18
C PHE A 301 0.49 10.86 26.28
N TRP A 302 0.43 11.92 25.48
CA TRP A 302 1.37 13.04 25.62
C TRP A 302 1.30 13.69 27.02
N GLN A 303 0.09 13.93 27.54
CA GLN A 303 -0.09 14.51 28.87
C GLN A 303 0.53 13.64 29.97
N ILE A 304 0.34 12.30 29.87
CA ILE A 304 0.90 11.35 30.81
C ILE A 304 2.43 11.30 30.70
N VAL A 305 2.99 11.21 29.50
CA VAL A 305 4.44 11.20 29.26
C VAL A 305 5.08 12.52 29.70
N LYS A 306 4.43 13.65 29.42
CA LYS A 306 4.83 14.98 29.86
C LYS A 306 4.89 15.07 31.37
N SER A 307 3.84 14.59 32.07
CA SER A 307 3.82 14.57 33.56
C SER A 307 4.95 13.72 34.10
N TYR A 308 5.22 12.55 33.53
CA TYR A 308 6.35 11.70 33.93
C TYR A 308 7.70 12.39 33.71
N LYS A 309 7.90 13.04 32.58
CA LYS A 309 9.14 13.77 32.27
C LYS A 309 9.37 14.96 33.21
N LEU A 310 8.30 15.66 33.58
CA LEU A 310 8.37 16.74 34.57
C LEU A 310 8.74 16.24 35.95
N ILE A 311 8.26 15.04 36.37
CA ILE A 311 8.69 14.38 37.61
C ILE A 311 10.18 14.05 37.55
N TRP A 312 10.66 13.50 36.42
CA TRP A 312 12.07 13.21 36.21
C TRP A 312 12.94 14.46 36.39
N LEU A 313 12.60 15.53 35.67
CA LEU A 313 13.31 16.83 35.73
C LEU A 313 13.24 17.47 37.12
N TRP A 314 12.14 17.25 37.84
CA TRP A 314 12.02 17.74 39.22
C TRP A 314 13.04 17.05 40.13
N HIS A 315 13.22 15.72 40.02
CA HIS A 315 14.24 14.99 40.78
C HIS A 315 15.67 15.38 40.41
N GLU A 316 15.90 15.69 39.12
CA GLU A 316 17.22 16.14 38.65
C GLU A 316 17.58 17.54 39.20
N LYS A 317 16.58 18.44 39.24
CA LYS A 317 16.77 19.84 39.73
C LYS A 317 16.82 19.96 41.26
N ASN A 318 16.29 19.01 42.04
CA ASN A 318 16.18 19.07 43.49
C ASN A 318 16.92 17.90 44.22
N PRO A 319 18.24 17.76 44.04
CA PRO A 319 18.99 16.72 44.75
C PRO A 319 19.00 16.90 46.27
N ALA A 320 19.01 18.15 46.73
CA ALA A 320 19.11 18.51 48.17
C ALA A 320 17.82 18.26 49.00
N SER A 321 16.66 18.08 48.34
CA SER A 321 15.41 17.79 49.09
C SER A 321 15.38 16.39 49.68
N ILE A 322 16.38 15.56 49.38
CA ILE A 322 16.48 14.16 49.76
C ILE A 322 17.44 13.99 50.96
N GLU A 323 18.38 14.91 51.18
CA GLU A 323 19.45 14.76 52.18
C GLU A 323 19.18 15.35 53.59
N ALA A 324 18.05 16.01 53.82
CA ALA A 324 17.81 16.81 55.04
C ALA A 324 16.80 16.17 55.97
N THR A 325 17.10 15.01 56.55
CA THR A 325 16.61 14.64 57.90
C THR A 325 17.47 13.53 58.50
N GLN A 326 18.14 13.85 59.64
CA GLN A 326 18.80 12.92 60.52
C GLN A 326 17.75 11.96 61.11
N GLY A 327 17.53 10.84 60.46
CA GLY A 327 16.66 9.78 60.98
C GLY A 327 17.22 8.43 60.53
N ASP A 328 17.26 7.46 61.41
CA ASP A 328 17.83 6.10 61.33
C ASP A 328 17.12 5.19 60.29
N ARG A 329 16.48 5.74 59.24
CA ARG A 329 15.77 4.98 58.20
C ARG A 329 16.51 5.07 56.87
N PRO A 330 16.67 3.93 56.14
CA PRO A 330 17.32 3.95 54.85
C PRO A 330 16.50 4.75 53.85
N GLU A 331 17.00 5.92 53.45
CA GLU A 331 16.45 6.70 52.34
C GLU A 331 17.02 6.23 50.99
N PRO A 332 16.23 6.21 49.92
CA PRO A 332 16.72 5.82 48.62
C PRO A 332 17.74 6.85 48.10
N SER A 333 18.88 6.39 47.62
CA SER A 333 19.87 7.27 46.97
C SER A 333 19.32 7.92 45.70
N GLN A 334 19.80 9.09 45.38
CA GLN A 334 19.39 9.78 44.14
C GLN A 334 19.61 8.92 42.89
N GLU A 335 20.71 8.17 42.84
CA GLU A 335 21.00 7.24 41.76
C GLU A 335 19.94 6.13 41.63
N PHE A 336 19.49 5.58 42.76
CA PHE A 336 18.42 4.58 42.79
C PHE A 336 17.10 5.15 42.26
N LEU A 337 16.75 6.40 42.61
CA LEU A 337 15.53 7.05 42.14
C LEU A 337 15.60 7.31 40.63
N ILE A 338 16.73 7.78 40.12
CA ILE A 338 16.93 8.03 38.69
C ILE A 338 16.86 6.70 37.92
N GLN A 339 17.52 5.65 38.39
CA GLN A 339 17.46 4.32 37.79
C GLN A 339 16.04 3.72 37.79
N LYS A 340 15.29 3.92 38.85
CA LYS A 340 13.88 3.50 38.92
C LYS A 340 13.00 4.30 37.93
N LEU A 341 13.21 5.59 37.80
CA LEU A 341 12.51 6.43 36.81
C LEU A 341 12.86 6.02 35.38
N GLU A 342 14.13 5.71 35.10
CA GLU A 342 14.54 5.23 33.78
C GLU A 342 13.90 3.89 33.43
N GLY A 343 13.93 2.92 34.35
CA GLY A 343 13.24 1.64 34.15
C GLY A 343 11.70 1.79 34.04
N GLY A 344 11.13 2.76 34.77
CA GLY A 344 9.70 3.09 34.73
C GLY A 344 9.26 3.75 33.43
N SER A 345 10.09 4.62 32.86
CA SER A 345 9.79 5.24 31.57
C SER A 345 9.65 4.19 30.44
N SER A 346 10.54 3.19 30.46
CA SER A 346 10.49 2.09 29.48
C SER A 346 9.23 1.23 29.64
N ARG A 347 8.80 0.95 30.90
CA ARG A 347 7.54 0.22 31.16
C ARG A 347 6.32 1.01 30.74
N LEU A 348 6.28 2.29 31.09
CA LEU A 348 5.18 3.19 30.69
C LEU A 348 5.04 3.26 29.16
N TRP A 349 6.16 3.44 28.49
CA TRP A 349 6.18 3.47 27.02
C TRP A 349 5.74 2.15 26.43
N HIS A 350 6.16 1.03 27.00
CA HIS A 350 5.70 -0.29 26.58
C HIS A 350 4.17 -0.45 26.67
N GLU A 351 3.55 0.00 27.77
CA GLU A 351 2.09 -0.03 27.93
C GLU A 351 1.36 0.86 26.92
N ILE A 352 1.88 2.06 26.66
CA ILE A 352 1.34 2.96 25.63
C ILE A 352 1.41 2.28 24.26
N GLN A 353 2.56 1.69 23.92
CA GLN A 353 2.73 0.95 22.67
C GLN A 353 1.73 -0.22 22.54
N GLN A 354 1.50 -0.98 23.61
CA GLN A 354 0.53 -2.10 23.60
C GLN A 354 -0.89 -1.62 23.38
N LYS A 355 -1.33 -0.52 24.01
CA LYS A 355 -2.66 0.04 23.81
C LYS A 355 -2.84 0.58 22.40
N MET A 356 -1.85 1.32 21.88
CA MET A 356 -1.89 1.82 20.51
C MET A 356 -1.81 0.70 19.48
N LYS A 357 -0.97 -0.33 19.71
CA LYS A 357 -0.93 -1.52 18.85
C LYS A 357 -2.29 -2.18 18.73
N THR A 358 -2.97 -2.40 19.86
CA THR A 358 -4.31 -2.99 19.85
C THR A 358 -5.29 -2.11 19.09
N PHE A 359 -5.30 -0.80 19.37
CA PHE A 359 -6.14 0.16 18.66
C PHE A 359 -5.93 0.12 17.14
N ILE A 360 -4.68 0.07 16.68
CA ILE A 360 -4.32 0.05 15.27
C ILE A 360 -4.69 -1.29 14.61
N LEU A 361 -4.43 -2.43 15.28
CA LEU A 361 -4.61 -3.74 14.66
C LEU A 361 -6.06 -4.23 14.65
N GLU A 362 -6.88 -3.83 15.62
CA GLU A 362 -8.30 -4.25 15.70
C GLU A 362 -9.21 -3.43 14.79
N ASN A 363 -8.75 -2.28 14.29
CA ASN A 363 -9.50 -1.47 13.34
C ASN A 363 -9.13 -1.82 11.89
N ASN A 364 -10.15 -1.95 11.05
CA ASN A 364 -9.93 -2.17 9.63
C ASN A 364 -9.71 -0.83 8.90
N MET A 365 -8.48 -0.55 8.50
CA MET A 365 -8.12 0.68 7.79
C MET A 365 -8.22 0.56 6.26
N THR A 366 -8.65 -0.59 5.72
CA THR A 366 -8.67 -0.82 4.26
C THR A 366 -9.68 0.04 3.51
N THR A 367 -10.70 0.55 4.21
CA THR A 367 -11.74 1.44 3.67
C THR A 367 -11.33 2.90 3.65
N PHE A 368 -10.27 3.28 4.37
CA PHE A 368 -9.87 4.68 4.50
C PHE A 368 -9.41 5.27 3.18
N LYS A 369 -9.79 6.53 2.95
CA LYS A 369 -9.21 7.31 1.85
C LYS A 369 -7.69 7.47 2.06
N PHE A 370 -6.96 7.59 0.97
CA PHE A 370 -5.50 7.71 1.01
C PHE A 370 -5.01 8.83 1.93
N GLU A 371 -5.62 10.01 1.83
CA GLU A 371 -5.27 11.19 2.62
C GLU A 371 -5.48 10.96 4.13
N ALA A 372 -6.59 10.28 4.49
CA ALA A 372 -6.88 9.93 5.88
C ALA A 372 -5.86 8.92 6.44
N PHE A 373 -5.49 7.91 5.65
CA PHE A 373 -4.47 6.95 6.04
C PHE A 373 -3.10 7.61 6.26
N ILE A 374 -2.69 8.54 5.38
CA ILE A 374 -1.45 9.31 5.55
C ILE A 374 -1.48 10.17 6.82
N GLN A 375 -2.62 10.77 7.16
CA GLN A 375 -2.75 11.54 8.42
C GLN A 375 -2.58 10.63 9.64
N VAL A 376 -3.19 9.43 9.63
CA VAL A 376 -2.99 8.43 10.69
C VAL A 376 -1.51 8.09 10.85
N LEU A 377 -0.81 7.84 9.74
CA LEU A 377 0.63 7.58 9.75
C LEU A 377 1.46 8.72 10.35
N LYS A 378 1.17 9.96 9.96
CA LYS A 378 1.87 11.15 10.49
C LYS A 378 1.71 11.26 12.00
N VAL A 379 0.50 11.05 12.50
CA VAL A 379 0.20 11.12 13.94
C VAL A 379 0.89 10.01 14.71
N VAL A 380 0.87 8.77 14.20
CA VAL A 380 1.54 7.63 14.86
C VAL A 380 3.06 7.75 14.80
N ASN A 381 3.62 8.21 13.67
CA ASN A 381 5.07 8.48 13.58
C ASN A 381 5.49 9.55 14.58
N ARG A 382 4.70 10.61 14.74
CA ARG A 382 4.97 11.64 15.74
C ARG A 382 4.93 11.07 17.18
N LEU A 383 4.01 10.15 17.46
CA LEU A 383 3.97 9.45 18.74
C LEU A 383 5.25 8.61 18.96
N MET A 384 5.73 7.92 17.94
CA MET A 384 6.98 7.14 18.01
C MET A 384 8.20 8.03 18.28
N GLU A 385 8.31 9.19 17.60
CA GLU A 385 9.36 10.18 17.85
C GLU A 385 9.37 10.65 19.31
N ILE A 386 8.19 10.93 19.86
CA ILE A 386 8.04 11.29 21.29
C ILE A 386 8.54 10.17 22.19
N GLY A 387 8.18 8.93 21.89
CA GLY A 387 8.61 7.77 22.67
C GLY A 387 10.12 7.54 22.65
N GLU A 388 10.73 7.69 21.50
CA GLU A 388 12.19 7.58 21.32
C GLU A 388 12.95 8.65 22.11
N GLN A 389 12.45 9.90 22.08
CA GLN A 389 13.01 10.98 22.90
C GLN A 389 12.76 10.78 24.40
N PHE A 390 11.64 10.15 24.77
CA PHE A 390 11.24 9.92 26.16
C PHE A 390 12.08 8.84 26.86
N CYS A 391 12.20 7.66 26.26
CA CYS A 391 12.84 6.50 26.90
C CYS A 391 14.11 6.03 26.21
N ARG A 392 14.56 6.68 25.13
CA ARG A 392 15.73 6.30 24.32
C ARG A 392 15.70 4.85 23.79
N ASN A 393 14.53 4.23 23.79
CA ASN A 393 14.32 2.89 23.27
C ASN A 393 13.51 2.94 21.98
N ASP A 394 13.77 1.99 21.09
CA ASP A 394 13.04 1.86 19.82
C ASP A 394 11.56 1.55 20.04
N SER A 395 10.71 2.19 19.28
CA SER A 395 9.26 1.94 19.26
C SER A 395 8.87 0.71 18.43
N SER A 396 9.61 -0.39 18.58
CA SER A 396 9.56 -1.58 17.71
C SER A 396 8.16 -2.23 17.65
N ILE A 397 7.41 -2.22 18.75
CA ILE A 397 6.06 -2.80 18.82
C ILE A 397 5.10 -2.02 17.92
N LEU A 398 5.19 -0.70 17.97
CA LEU A 398 4.33 0.19 17.20
C LEU A 398 4.74 0.21 15.73
N GLN A 399 6.03 0.21 15.44
CA GLN A 399 6.58 0.07 14.09
C GLN A 399 6.08 -1.21 13.41
N GLU A 400 6.13 -2.35 14.11
CA GLU A 400 5.64 -3.62 13.55
C GLU A 400 4.12 -3.63 13.38
N ALA A 401 3.35 -3.04 14.30
CA ALA A 401 1.91 -2.90 14.16
C ALA A 401 1.55 -2.05 12.94
N MET A 402 2.21 -0.89 12.79
CA MET A 402 2.03 -0.01 11.64
C MET A 402 2.47 -0.68 10.33
N ARG A 403 3.59 -1.40 10.35
CA ARG A 403 4.05 -2.16 9.19
C ARG A 403 3.02 -3.18 8.73
N ARG A 404 2.45 -3.96 9.64
CA ARG A 404 1.41 -4.95 9.33
C ARG A 404 0.17 -4.29 8.75
N GLN A 405 -0.32 -3.25 9.40
CA GLN A 405 -1.52 -2.55 8.96
C GLN A 405 -1.30 -1.83 7.63
N SER A 406 -0.11 -1.26 7.43
CA SER A 406 0.28 -0.64 6.17
C SER A 406 0.34 -1.63 5.01
N ILE A 407 0.83 -2.86 5.24
CA ILE A 407 0.84 -3.92 4.22
C ILE A 407 -0.60 -4.30 3.84
N VAL A 408 -1.49 -4.49 4.84
CA VAL A 408 -2.89 -4.86 4.60
C VAL A 408 -3.61 -3.75 3.84
N TYR A 409 -3.49 -2.51 4.32
CA TYR A 409 -4.06 -1.34 3.66
C TYR A 409 -3.55 -1.21 2.23
N PHE A 410 -2.24 -1.26 2.05
CA PHE A 410 -1.61 -1.05 0.76
C PHE A 410 -1.98 -2.15 -0.26
N ARG A 411 -2.09 -3.41 0.17
CA ARG A 411 -2.56 -4.50 -0.71
C ARG A 411 -4.00 -4.27 -1.16
N SER A 412 -4.89 -3.89 -0.25
CA SER A 412 -6.27 -3.56 -0.59
C SER A 412 -6.35 -2.37 -1.54
N TYR A 413 -5.62 -1.30 -1.24
CA TYR A 413 -5.51 -0.12 -2.08
C TYR A 413 -4.98 -0.47 -3.48
N HIS A 414 -3.91 -1.26 -3.56
CA HIS A 414 -3.30 -1.66 -4.82
C HIS A 414 -4.25 -2.52 -5.67
N ASN A 415 -4.94 -3.48 -5.08
CA ASN A 415 -5.93 -4.29 -5.78
C ASN A 415 -7.04 -3.42 -6.37
N GLY A 416 -7.56 -2.48 -5.58
CA GLY A 416 -8.53 -1.51 -6.09
C GLY A 416 -7.98 -0.66 -7.26
N ARG A 417 -6.70 -0.25 -7.20
CA ARG A 417 -6.05 0.49 -8.31
C ARG A 417 -5.80 -0.36 -9.55
N LEU A 418 -5.53 -1.65 -9.37
CA LEU A 418 -5.42 -2.58 -10.50
C LEU A 418 -6.78 -2.79 -11.18
N ASP A 419 -7.86 -2.95 -10.41
CA ASP A 419 -9.21 -3.07 -10.96
C ASP A 419 -9.65 -1.79 -11.69
N GLU A 420 -9.34 -0.62 -11.13
CA GLU A 420 -9.57 0.66 -11.83
C GLU A 420 -8.75 0.76 -13.11
N LEU A 421 -7.48 0.38 -13.08
CA LEU A 421 -6.63 0.40 -14.27
C LEU A 421 -7.20 -0.51 -15.35
N LYS A 422 -7.69 -1.70 -14.98
CA LYS A 422 -8.39 -2.60 -15.88
C LYS A 422 -9.60 -1.91 -16.50
N MET A 423 -10.47 -1.31 -15.69
CA MET A 423 -11.66 -0.61 -16.15
C MET A 423 -11.31 0.55 -17.09
N PHE A 424 -10.27 1.33 -16.78
CA PHE A 424 -9.81 2.41 -17.64
C PHE A 424 -9.27 1.89 -18.97
N LEU A 425 -8.50 0.81 -18.97
CA LEU A 425 -7.96 0.22 -20.20
C LEU A 425 -9.05 -0.41 -21.08
N GLU A 426 -10.09 -1.00 -20.49
CA GLU A 426 -11.25 -1.55 -21.21
C GLU A 426 -12.13 -0.47 -21.85
N ASN A 427 -12.17 0.73 -21.25
CA ASN A 427 -12.92 1.87 -21.77
C ASN A 427 -12.07 2.87 -22.54
N GLU A 428 -10.74 2.62 -22.65
CA GLU A 428 -9.85 3.55 -23.34
C GLU A 428 -10.12 3.54 -24.86
N THR A 429 -10.25 4.73 -25.41
CA THR A 429 -10.46 4.93 -26.87
C THR A 429 -9.16 4.99 -27.65
N TRP A 430 -8.04 4.95 -26.96
CA TRP A 430 -6.69 5.02 -27.51
C TRP A 430 -6.48 6.22 -28.43
N GLN A 431 -7.01 7.35 -28.00
CA GLN A 431 -6.81 8.65 -28.62
C GLN A 431 -5.75 9.45 -27.86
N ARG A 432 -5.04 10.30 -28.59
CA ARG A 432 -4.02 11.14 -28.00
C ARG A 432 -4.63 12.19 -27.07
N CYS A 433 -4.19 12.22 -25.83
CA CYS A 433 -4.50 13.30 -24.90
C CYS A 433 -3.73 14.60 -25.29
N PRO A 434 -4.37 15.79 -25.31
CA PRO A 434 -3.72 17.04 -25.65
C PRO A 434 -2.81 17.53 -24.52
N VAL A 435 -1.57 17.04 -24.50
CA VAL A 435 -0.52 17.52 -23.57
C VAL A 435 0.52 18.34 -24.33
N LYS A 436 1.21 19.23 -23.62
CA LYS A 436 2.32 20.01 -24.18
C LYS A 436 3.46 19.07 -24.59
N SER A 437 4.18 19.39 -25.67
CA SER A 437 5.34 18.61 -26.12
C SER A 437 6.47 18.54 -25.09
N THR A 438 6.51 19.48 -24.14
CA THR A 438 7.47 19.56 -23.03
C THR A 438 6.92 18.94 -21.74
N PHE A 439 5.86 18.14 -21.82
CA PHE A 439 5.27 17.52 -20.63
C PHE A 439 6.25 16.55 -19.98
N HIS A 440 6.45 16.72 -18.67
CA HIS A 440 7.28 15.89 -17.84
C HIS A 440 6.55 15.62 -16.50
N ILE A 441 6.77 14.44 -15.90
CA ILE A 441 6.08 14.04 -14.66
C ILE A 441 6.27 15.01 -13.50
N THR A 442 7.39 15.72 -13.44
CA THR A 442 7.63 16.74 -12.42
C THR A 442 6.65 17.91 -12.47
N GLN A 443 5.85 18.05 -13.55
CA GLN A 443 4.79 19.07 -13.66
C GLN A 443 3.50 18.64 -12.95
N LEU A 444 3.35 17.36 -12.63
CA LEU A 444 2.21 16.84 -11.88
C LEU A 444 2.34 17.20 -10.40
N HIS A 445 1.20 17.42 -9.76
CA HIS A 445 1.14 17.77 -8.33
C HIS A 445 1.73 16.65 -7.45
N GLU A 446 1.48 15.41 -7.81
CA GLU A 446 1.89 14.22 -7.09
C GLU A 446 3.42 14.02 -7.05
N PHE A 447 4.18 14.75 -7.89
CA PHE A 447 5.64 14.76 -7.90
C PHE A 447 6.25 16.06 -7.39
N ARG A 448 5.47 16.88 -6.66
CA ARG A 448 5.93 18.16 -6.13
C ARG A 448 7.13 18.02 -5.19
N PHE A 449 7.15 16.95 -4.40
CA PHE A 449 8.26 16.63 -3.48
C PHE A 449 9.61 16.48 -4.20
N LEU A 450 9.64 16.02 -5.46
CA LEU A 450 10.88 15.93 -6.25
C LEU A 450 11.44 17.30 -6.69
N ARG A 451 10.63 18.36 -6.64
CA ARG A 451 11.09 19.74 -6.95
C ARG A 451 11.67 20.44 -5.72
N GLU A 452 11.23 20.06 -4.53
CA GLU A 452 11.61 20.67 -3.26
C GLU A 452 12.92 20.10 -2.70
N THR A 453 13.40 18.97 -3.25
CA THR A 453 14.74 18.46 -2.94
C THR A 453 15.80 19.28 -3.67
N PRO A 454 16.79 19.88 -2.97
CA PRO A 454 17.84 20.67 -3.61
C PRO A 454 18.61 19.80 -4.60
N SER A 455 18.92 20.42 -5.75
CA SER A 455 19.55 19.81 -6.93
C SER A 455 20.63 18.79 -6.60
N PHE A 456 20.42 17.57 -7.06
CA PHE A 456 21.39 16.48 -7.10
C PHE A 456 22.57 16.86 -8.01
N GLY A 457 23.61 17.48 -7.46
CA GLY A 457 24.75 17.91 -8.30
C GLY A 457 26.04 18.31 -7.58
N SER A 458 26.16 18.14 -6.27
CA SER A 458 27.48 18.26 -5.61
C SER A 458 27.49 17.49 -4.29
N ASP A 459 28.47 16.61 -4.18
CA ASP A 459 28.94 15.95 -2.97
C ASP A 459 28.17 14.72 -2.46
N LEU A 460 28.47 13.58 -3.13
CA LEU A 460 28.04 12.23 -2.74
C LEU A 460 28.87 11.64 -1.58
N ALA A 461 29.53 12.44 -0.76
CA ALA A 461 30.46 11.93 0.26
C ALA A 461 30.15 12.29 1.73
N THR A 462 29.13 13.11 2.01
CA THR A 462 28.87 13.56 3.39
C THR A 462 27.42 13.79 3.76
N SER A 463 26.48 12.95 3.32
CA SER A 463 25.12 13.09 3.87
C SER A 463 24.41 11.77 4.05
N THR A 464 24.87 10.98 5.01
CA THR A 464 24.04 10.06 5.77
C THR A 464 23.22 10.84 6.82
N SER A 465 22.52 11.90 6.44
CA SER A 465 21.60 12.56 7.38
C SER A 465 20.50 13.31 6.63
N PHE A 466 19.51 12.55 6.14
CA PHE A 466 18.18 13.09 5.83
C PHE A 466 17.37 13.40 7.10
N ASN A 467 17.99 13.40 8.27
CA ASN A 467 17.38 13.66 9.57
C ASN A 467 17.83 14.96 10.22
N GLN A 468 18.30 15.96 9.46
CA GLN A 468 18.71 17.24 10.05
C GLN A 468 17.70 18.39 9.82
N LYS A 469 16.42 18.18 10.22
CA LYS A 469 15.50 19.31 10.48
C LYS A 469 14.57 19.09 11.68
N SER A 470 14.94 18.27 12.64
CA SER A 470 14.21 18.17 13.91
C SER A 470 15.12 17.92 15.10
N ASP A 471 16.28 18.58 15.19
CA ASP A 471 17.11 18.58 16.39
C ASP A 471 16.60 19.55 17.47
N LEU A 472 15.38 20.03 17.37
CA LEU A 472 14.68 20.63 18.50
C LEU A 472 13.99 19.48 19.23
N ASP A 473 14.50 19.16 20.42
CA ASP A 473 13.87 18.22 21.33
C ASP A 473 12.39 18.60 21.45
N LEU A 474 11.48 17.68 21.11
CA LEU A 474 10.03 17.95 21.15
C LEU A 474 9.60 18.30 22.57
N PHE A 475 10.29 17.76 23.59
CA PHE A 475 10.05 18.11 24.98
C PHE A 475 10.48 19.54 25.28
N ASP A 476 11.59 20.04 24.74
CA ASP A 476 12.02 21.43 24.95
C ASP A 476 11.00 22.42 24.40
N ARG A 477 10.33 22.06 23.31
CA ARG A 477 9.36 22.93 22.66
C ARG A 477 7.99 22.93 23.35
N TYR A 478 7.48 21.75 23.74
CA TYR A 478 6.08 21.60 24.18
C TYR A 478 5.94 21.28 25.68
N LEU A 479 7.05 21.07 26.42
CA LEU A 479 7.01 20.66 27.82
C LEU A 479 6.35 21.70 28.74
N TYR A 480 6.58 22.98 28.47
CA TYR A 480 6.13 24.10 29.31
C TYR A 480 4.90 24.84 28.73
N THR A 481 4.39 24.44 27.56
CA THR A 481 3.19 25.02 26.97
C THR A 481 1.94 24.27 27.43
N GLU A 482 0.92 24.95 27.96
CA GLU A 482 -0.30 24.30 28.47
C GLU A 482 -1.31 23.94 27.37
N ARG A 483 -1.31 24.67 26.27
CA ARG A 483 -2.33 24.58 25.19
C ARG A 483 -1.83 23.94 23.89
N GLU A 484 -0.55 23.90 23.69
CA GLU A 484 0.03 23.36 22.47
C GLU A 484 0.52 21.94 22.70
N HIS A 485 0.28 21.05 21.75
CA HIS A 485 0.76 19.67 21.79
C HIS A 485 1.39 19.29 20.45
N PRO A 486 2.27 18.27 20.42
CA PRO A 486 3.01 17.88 19.21
C PRO A 486 2.18 17.36 18.05
N PHE A 487 0.87 17.14 18.25
CA PHE A 487 -0.05 16.54 17.25
C PHE A 487 -0.85 17.54 16.44
N ASP A 488 -0.76 18.86 16.72
CA ASP A 488 -1.31 19.93 15.87
C ASP A 488 -0.43 20.12 14.63
N LEU A 489 -0.58 19.23 13.66
CA LEU A 489 0.28 19.18 12.47
C LEU A 489 0.02 20.34 11.47
N ASP A 490 -1.12 21.03 11.58
CA ASP A 490 -1.52 22.07 10.63
C ASP A 490 -0.93 23.47 10.92
N GLN A 491 -0.33 23.69 12.10
CA GLN A 491 0.19 25.01 12.49
C GLN A 491 1.68 25.25 12.20
N THR A 492 2.43 24.23 11.79
CA THR A 492 3.90 24.34 11.63
C THR A 492 4.34 24.97 10.30
N HIS A 493 3.44 25.27 9.35
CA HIS A 493 3.78 25.95 8.09
C HIS A 493 3.35 27.43 8.00
N ALA A 494 2.75 27.99 9.06
CA ALA A 494 2.28 29.40 9.05
C ALA A 494 3.28 30.40 9.62
N GLY A 495 4.51 30.02 9.91
CA GLY A 495 5.49 30.84 10.64
C GLY A 495 6.56 31.56 9.83
N LEU A 496 6.42 31.76 8.51
CA LEU A 496 7.35 32.57 7.72
C LEU A 496 6.70 33.07 6.42
N SER A 497 5.74 33.99 6.54
CA SER A 497 5.50 35.06 5.59
C SER A 497 4.25 35.85 6.00
N SER A 498 4.48 36.92 6.73
CA SER A 498 3.49 37.96 6.96
C SER A 498 3.39 38.84 5.73
N SER A 499 2.28 38.78 5.02
CA SER A 499 1.60 39.96 4.45
C SER A 499 0.20 39.55 3.97
N PRO A 500 -0.84 40.33 4.31
CA PRO A 500 -2.20 39.95 3.94
C PRO A 500 -2.52 40.48 2.55
N SER A 501 -2.81 39.58 1.61
CA SER A 501 -3.59 39.98 0.45
C SER A 501 -4.87 39.14 0.41
N GLN A 502 -5.96 39.82 0.68
CA GLN A 502 -7.32 39.40 0.42
C GLN A 502 -7.45 38.95 -1.04
N TYR A 503 -7.78 37.72 -1.22
CA TYR A 503 -8.66 37.24 -2.30
C TYR A 503 -9.41 36.01 -1.80
N SER A 504 -10.67 36.25 -1.51
CA SER A 504 -11.68 35.22 -1.44
C SER A 504 -11.83 34.60 -2.84
N ASP A 505 -11.57 33.33 -2.97
CA ASP A 505 -12.31 32.51 -3.93
C ASP A 505 -12.33 31.05 -3.46
N THR A 506 -13.50 30.69 -3.06
CA THR A 506 -14.04 29.36 -2.93
C THR A 506 -13.78 28.53 -4.18
N ASN A 507 -13.02 27.46 -4.05
CA ASN A 507 -13.22 26.26 -4.85
C ASN A 507 -12.64 25.05 -4.10
N SER A 508 -13.45 24.52 -3.22
CA SER A 508 -13.39 23.15 -2.78
C SER A 508 -13.73 22.26 -3.98
N LEU A 509 -12.74 21.65 -4.56
CA LEU A 509 -12.94 20.52 -5.45
C LEU A 509 -12.93 19.25 -4.57
N GLU A 510 -14.07 18.99 -3.99
CA GLU A 510 -14.45 17.65 -3.57
C GLU A 510 -14.35 16.72 -4.78
N ALA A 511 -13.77 15.55 -4.54
CA ALA A 511 -13.72 14.48 -5.53
C ALA A 511 -15.13 14.00 -5.80
N ASP A 512 -15.72 14.53 -6.88
CA ASP A 512 -16.97 14.01 -7.39
C ASP A 512 -16.78 12.59 -7.92
N ASP A 513 -17.53 11.69 -7.34
CA ASP A 513 -17.89 10.40 -7.91
C ASP A 513 -18.31 10.60 -9.37
N LEU A 514 -17.53 10.03 -10.28
CA LEU A 514 -17.83 10.01 -11.70
C LEU A 514 -19.04 9.11 -11.99
N ASN A 515 -20.22 9.68 -11.94
CA ASN A 515 -21.38 9.17 -12.64
C ASN A 515 -21.30 9.62 -14.10
N LEU A 516 -20.83 8.74 -14.97
CA LEU A 516 -20.90 8.88 -16.42
C LEU A 516 -22.28 8.46 -16.89
N THR A 517 -23.21 9.41 -17.01
CA THR A 517 -24.36 9.26 -17.90
C THR A 517 -24.13 10.04 -19.17
N ASN A 518 -24.15 9.31 -20.30
CA ASN A 518 -24.21 9.82 -21.65
C ASN A 518 -25.32 10.86 -21.81
N GLY A 519 -24.98 12.03 -22.32
CA GLY A 519 -25.91 13.04 -22.72
C GLY A 519 -25.38 13.85 -23.89
N ASN A 520 -25.65 13.39 -25.10
CA ASN A 520 -25.58 14.20 -26.32
C ASN A 520 -26.47 15.43 -26.17
N SER A 521 -25.89 16.60 -26.30
CA SER A 521 -26.63 17.82 -26.58
C SER A 521 -25.79 18.75 -27.41
N TYR A 522 -26.20 18.87 -28.66
CA TYR A 522 -25.89 19.94 -29.58
C TYR A 522 -26.30 21.29 -28.99
N TYR A 523 -25.39 22.28 -28.96
CA TYR A 523 -25.78 23.69 -29.08
C TYR A 523 -24.76 24.52 -29.86
N GLU A 524 -25.36 25.32 -30.69
CA GLU A 524 -24.89 26.19 -31.73
C GLU A 524 -23.89 27.27 -31.32
N ARG A 525 -23.08 27.57 -32.31
CA ARG A 525 -22.31 28.80 -32.54
C ARG A 525 -23.09 30.09 -32.31
N LYS A 526 -22.56 31.01 -31.58
CA LYS A 526 -22.74 32.45 -31.87
C LYS A 526 -21.39 33.18 -31.73
N SER A 527 -20.95 33.58 -32.89
CA SER A 527 -19.91 34.54 -33.18
C SER A 527 -20.25 35.94 -32.62
N ARG A 528 -19.27 36.59 -32.02
CA ARG A 528 -19.17 38.07 -32.10
C ARG A 528 -17.73 38.53 -32.13
N SER A 529 -17.37 39.05 -33.27
CA SER A 529 -16.23 39.86 -33.59
C SER A 529 -16.17 41.16 -32.75
N HIS A 530 -15.00 41.54 -32.34
CA HIS A 530 -14.56 42.93 -32.54
C HIS A 530 -13.04 43.04 -32.58
N SER A 531 -12.60 43.58 -33.64
CA SER A 531 -11.38 44.18 -34.11
C SER A 531 -10.78 45.22 -33.19
N ASN A 532 -9.47 45.34 -33.18
CA ASN A 532 -8.60 46.43 -33.60
C ASN A 532 -7.24 46.26 -32.91
N SER A 533 -6.28 46.20 -33.64
CA SER A 533 -5.41 47.07 -34.49
C SER A 533 -4.15 47.49 -33.77
N SER A 534 -3.05 47.07 -34.41
CA SER A 534 -1.80 47.78 -34.67
C SER A 534 -1.02 48.35 -33.45
N THR A 535 0.26 48.10 -33.35
CA THR A 535 1.32 48.73 -34.13
C THR A 535 2.68 48.13 -33.83
N GLU A 536 3.47 48.10 -34.88
CA GLU A 536 4.89 47.83 -34.98
C GLU A 536 5.75 48.75 -34.08
N SER A 537 6.87 48.27 -33.65
CA SER A 537 8.15 48.91 -34.00
C SER A 537 9.35 48.16 -33.41
N ASP A 538 10.27 47.91 -34.33
CA ASP A 538 11.66 47.53 -34.22
C ASP A 538 12.43 48.25 -33.11
N ILE A 539 13.49 47.67 -32.61
CA ILE A 539 14.90 48.14 -32.74
C ILE A 539 15.85 47.17 -31.96
N GLU A 540 16.91 46.85 -32.67
CA GLU A 540 18.10 46.09 -32.36
C GLU A 540 18.95 46.59 -31.16
N HIS A 541 19.81 45.74 -30.76
CA HIS A 541 21.23 45.78 -30.31
C HIS A 541 21.37 45.06 -28.95
N GLY A 542 22.04 43.96 -28.81
CA GLY A 542 23.46 43.72 -29.06
C GLY A 542 24.24 43.86 -27.76
N HIS A 543 24.61 42.74 -27.10
CA HIS A 543 25.96 42.60 -26.56
C HIS A 543 26.21 41.19 -25.99
N ASP A 544 27.27 40.59 -26.42
CA ASP A 544 27.94 39.40 -25.93
C ASP A 544 28.25 39.48 -24.42
N GLU A 545 28.03 38.36 -23.71
CA GLU A 545 28.97 37.92 -22.67
C GLU A 545 28.98 36.39 -22.56
N GLN A 546 30.07 35.86 -22.99
CA GLN A 546 30.53 34.49 -22.76
C GLN A 546 30.63 34.21 -21.26
N LYS A 547 29.90 33.22 -20.76
CA LYS A 547 30.32 32.45 -19.59
C LYS A 547 30.32 30.97 -19.89
N LYS A 548 31.52 30.44 -19.90
CA LYS A 548 31.91 29.06 -19.91
C LYS A 548 31.13 28.30 -18.83
N SER A 549 30.34 27.29 -19.20
CA SER A 549 29.94 26.24 -18.30
C SER A 549 30.53 24.92 -18.75
N SER A 550 31.32 24.36 -17.86
CA SER A 550 31.97 23.08 -17.93
C SER A 550 30.99 21.95 -18.19
N THR A 551 31.34 21.20 -19.22
CA THR A 551 30.78 19.91 -19.58
C THR A 551 30.85 18.90 -18.45
N LEU A 552 29.68 18.44 -18.00
CA LEU A 552 29.53 17.15 -17.32
C LEU A 552 28.90 16.17 -18.28
N HIS A 553 29.76 15.33 -18.82
CA HIS A 553 29.35 14.11 -19.52
C HIS A 553 28.78 13.16 -18.49
N ASN A 554 27.48 12.87 -18.60
CA ASN A 554 26.89 11.64 -18.05
C ASN A 554 25.88 11.05 -18.99
N HIS A 555 26.17 9.84 -19.37
CA HIS A 555 25.41 8.82 -20.04
C HIS A 555 23.91 9.04 -20.20
N SER A 556 23.52 9.69 -21.27
CA SER A 556 22.19 9.60 -21.83
C SER A 556 22.31 9.08 -23.27
N ARG A 557 22.17 7.78 -23.43
CA ARG A 557 22.30 7.09 -24.72
C ARG A 557 21.06 7.15 -25.61
N TYR A 558 20.02 7.91 -25.23
CA TYR A 558 18.79 8.03 -26.03
C TYR A 558 18.24 9.46 -26.00
N HIS A 559 18.95 10.38 -26.65
CA HIS A 559 18.39 11.67 -27.06
C HIS A 559 18.44 11.79 -28.59
N GLU A 560 17.55 11.07 -29.25
CA GLU A 560 17.17 11.44 -30.63
C GLU A 560 15.96 12.37 -30.56
N GLY A 561 16.19 13.64 -30.81
CA GLY A 561 15.18 14.60 -31.23
C GLY A 561 14.39 15.31 -30.14
N LYS A 562 14.85 16.44 -29.69
CA LYS A 562 14.20 17.35 -28.70
C LYS A 562 12.82 17.92 -29.12
N ASN A 563 12.20 17.46 -30.22
CA ASN A 563 10.94 17.98 -30.75
C ASN A 563 9.91 16.92 -31.14
N ALA A 564 10.01 15.68 -30.64
CA ALA A 564 8.96 14.71 -30.88
C ALA A 564 7.74 15.04 -30.01
N PRO A 565 6.51 15.07 -30.55
CA PRO A 565 5.32 15.32 -29.75
C PRO A 565 5.08 14.18 -28.78
N THR A 566 4.83 14.51 -27.51
CA THR A 566 4.47 13.54 -26.50
C THR A 566 3.11 12.91 -26.84
N ILE A 567 3.09 11.59 -26.92
CA ILE A 567 1.86 10.80 -27.19
C ILE A 567 1.53 10.03 -25.92
N VAL A 568 0.42 10.39 -25.30
CA VAL A 568 -0.09 9.77 -24.07
C VAL A 568 -1.61 9.68 -24.12
N THR A 569 -2.17 8.69 -23.44
CA THR A 569 -3.61 8.59 -23.17
C THR A 569 -3.97 9.17 -21.81
N ASN A 570 -5.26 9.34 -21.54
CA ASN A 570 -5.75 9.72 -20.22
C ASN A 570 -5.39 8.66 -19.17
N THR A 571 -5.51 7.38 -19.54
CA THR A 571 -5.12 6.26 -18.67
C THR A 571 -3.63 6.29 -18.33
N THR A 572 -2.76 6.61 -19.29
CA THR A 572 -1.30 6.77 -19.04
C THR A 572 -1.03 7.87 -18.03
N LEU A 573 -1.72 9.01 -18.14
CA LEU A 573 -1.59 10.12 -17.19
C LEU A 573 -2.06 9.71 -15.79
N ASN A 574 -3.16 8.96 -15.69
CA ASN A 574 -3.67 8.47 -14.42
C ASN A 574 -2.69 7.48 -13.78
N VAL A 575 -2.10 6.56 -14.55
CA VAL A 575 -1.05 5.65 -14.06
C VAL A 575 0.18 6.44 -13.58
N THR A 576 0.57 7.46 -14.31
CA THR A 576 1.69 8.32 -13.92
C THR A 576 1.42 9.05 -12.60
N ARG A 577 0.21 9.61 -12.40
CA ARG A 577 -0.21 10.21 -11.13
C ARG A 577 -0.20 9.19 -10.00
N LEU A 578 -0.67 7.97 -10.29
CA LEU A 578 -0.66 6.89 -9.32
C LEU A 578 0.77 6.52 -8.90
N PHE A 579 1.74 6.55 -9.81
CA PHE A 579 3.16 6.39 -9.45
C PHE A 579 3.63 7.47 -8.47
N GLY A 580 3.22 8.72 -8.66
CA GLY A 580 3.52 9.81 -7.73
C GLY A 580 2.98 9.55 -6.33
N ARG A 581 1.71 9.12 -6.22
CA ARG A 581 1.11 8.73 -4.93
C ARG A 581 1.82 7.53 -4.28
N TYR A 582 2.25 6.55 -5.06
CA TYR A 582 3.01 5.41 -4.54
C TYR A 582 4.39 5.84 -4.02
N MET A 583 5.04 6.78 -4.69
CA MET A 583 6.31 7.34 -4.21
C MET A 583 6.13 8.15 -2.92
N GLU A 584 5.06 8.91 -2.78
CA GLU A 584 4.70 9.58 -1.53
C GLU A 584 4.48 8.56 -0.39
N MET A 585 3.80 7.44 -0.69
CA MET A 585 3.67 6.33 0.25
C MET A 585 5.02 5.71 0.65
N ILE A 586 5.93 5.52 -0.29
CA ILE A 586 7.27 4.98 -0.02
C ILE A 586 8.04 5.87 0.95
N GLU A 587 7.98 7.19 0.76
CA GLU A 587 8.65 8.15 1.63
C GLU A 587 8.14 8.08 3.07
N MET A 588 6.81 7.96 3.23
CA MET A 588 6.16 7.85 4.53
C MET A 588 6.33 6.47 5.17
N LEU A 589 6.35 5.41 4.38
CA LEU A 589 6.30 4.01 4.80
C LEU A 589 7.61 3.27 4.47
N LYS A 590 8.75 3.81 4.86
CA LYS A 590 10.08 3.20 4.62
C LYS A 590 10.15 1.68 4.89
N PRO A 591 9.51 1.12 5.97
CA PRO A 591 9.57 -0.33 6.23
C PRO A 591 8.90 -1.21 5.18
N ILE A 592 7.95 -0.69 4.40
CA ILE A 592 7.25 -1.42 3.32
C ILE A 592 7.58 -0.88 1.93
N ALA A 593 8.58 0.00 1.81
CA ALA A 593 8.96 0.64 0.55
C ALA A 593 9.15 -0.36 -0.59
N PHE A 594 9.76 -1.49 -0.30
CA PHE A 594 9.99 -2.53 -1.30
C PHE A 594 8.69 -3.18 -1.80
N ASP A 595 7.74 -3.45 -0.91
CA ASP A 595 6.43 -4.02 -1.29
C ASP A 595 5.65 -3.03 -2.16
N VAL A 596 5.72 -1.73 -1.86
CA VAL A 596 5.10 -0.66 -2.66
C VAL A 596 5.74 -0.60 -4.05
N ILE A 597 7.06 -0.72 -4.16
CA ILE A 597 7.76 -0.75 -5.45
C ILE A 597 7.35 -1.98 -6.28
N ILE A 598 7.22 -3.16 -5.66
CA ILE A 598 6.72 -4.36 -6.36
C ILE A 598 5.33 -4.08 -6.94
N CYS A 599 4.43 -3.51 -6.17
CA CYS A 599 3.08 -3.16 -6.63
C CYS A 599 3.11 -2.09 -7.76
N MET A 600 4.03 -1.14 -7.69
CA MET A 600 4.25 -0.15 -8.75
C MET A 600 4.72 -0.82 -10.05
N THR A 601 5.60 -1.83 -9.95
CA THR A 601 6.00 -2.64 -11.11
C THR A 601 4.85 -3.48 -11.67
N GLN A 602 3.92 -3.96 -10.83
CA GLN A 602 2.74 -4.71 -11.27
C GLN A 602 1.77 -3.85 -12.10
N LEU A 603 1.60 -2.56 -11.76
CA LEU A 603 0.80 -1.64 -12.57
C LEU A 603 1.40 -1.48 -13.98
N PHE A 604 2.73 -1.34 -14.05
CA PHE A 604 3.42 -1.26 -15.33
C PHE A 604 3.31 -2.58 -16.11
N ASP A 605 3.54 -3.70 -15.45
CA ASP A 605 3.42 -5.04 -16.03
C ASP A 605 2.01 -5.28 -16.60
N TYR A 606 0.96 -4.89 -15.86
CA TYR A 606 -0.42 -5.03 -16.31
C TYR A 606 -0.72 -4.17 -17.54
N TYR A 607 -0.25 -2.92 -17.56
CA TYR A 607 -0.39 -2.02 -18.69
C TYR A 607 0.33 -2.59 -19.94
N LEU A 608 1.57 -3.04 -19.78
CA LEU A 608 2.36 -3.66 -20.84
C LEU A 608 1.66 -4.91 -21.39
N TYR A 609 1.20 -5.79 -20.51
CA TYR A 609 0.49 -7.01 -20.91
C TYR A 609 -0.79 -6.70 -21.67
N THR A 610 -1.55 -5.71 -21.22
CA THR A 610 -2.79 -5.28 -21.88
C THR A 610 -2.50 -4.72 -23.28
N VAL A 611 -1.53 -3.84 -23.41
CA VAL A 611 -1.15 -3.31 -24.75
C VAL A 611 -0.71 -4.45 -25.68
N TYR A 612 0.06 -5.42 -25.17
CA TYR A 612 0.44 -6.59 -25.96
C TYR A 612 -0.77 -7.42 -26.38
N THR A 613 -1.66 -7.77 -25.45
CA THR A 613 -2.82 -8.62 -25.77
C THR A 613 -3.82 -7.95 -26.70
N LEU A 614 -4.05 -6.65 -26.53
CA LEU A 614 -5.01 -5.91 -27.35
C LEU A 614 -4.51 -5.57 -28.75
N PHE A 615 -3.20 -5.33 -28.92
CA PHE A 615 -2.67 -4.78 -30.16
C PHE A 615 -1.66 -5.67 -30.89
N ALA A 616 -1.06 -6.64 -30.19
CA ALA A 616 -0.08 -7.54 -30.75
C ALA A 616 -0.63 -8.97 -30.97
N CYS A 617 -1.58 -9.44 -30.19
CA CYS A 617 -2.16 -10.79 -30.25
C CYS A 617 -3.40 -10.84 -31.18
N ASP A 618 -3.42 -10.05 -32.22
CA ASP A 618 -4.54 -10.07 -33.18
C ASP A 618 -4.62 -11.40 -33.97
N MET A 619 -5.75 -11.72 -34.52
CA MET A 619 -6.25 -12.95 -35.15
C MET A 619 -5.30 -13.79 -36.01
N ASN A 620 -4.14 -13.27 -36.38
CA ASN A 620 -3.12 -14.01 -37.14
C ASN A 620 -2.00 -14.44 -36.21
N GLU A 621 -1.67 -15.73 -36.20
CA GLU A 621 -0.52 -16.26 -35.48
C GLU A 621 0.72 -15.40 -35.76
N ILE A 622 1.18 -14.69 -34.74
CA ILE A 622 2.43 -13.95 -34.85
C ILE A 622 3.53 -14.99 -35.12
N PRO A 623 4.31 -14.87 -36.21
CA PRO A 623 5.41 -15.77 -36.43
C PRO A 623 6.27 -15.84 -35.18
N ALA A 624 6.64 -17.03 -34.77
CA ALA A 624 7.44 -17.24 -33.54
C ALA A 624 8.71 -16.38 -33.53
N ASP A 625 9.19 -15.95 -34.67
CA ASP A 625 10.39 -15.13 -34.86
C ASP A 625 10.14 -13.61 -34.70
N ALA A 626 8.88 -13.15 -34.70
CA ALA A 626 8.55 -11.74 -34.52
C ALA A 626 8.63 -11.26 -33.07
N LEU A 627 8.65 -12.19 -32.14
CA LEU A 627 8.81 -11.91 -30.70
C LEU A 627 10.22 -12.23 -30.25
N SER A 628 10.94 -11.24 -29.74
CA SER A 628 12.24 -11.48 -29.11
C SER A 628 12.08 -12.48 -27.93
N SER A 629 13.12 -13.26 -27.67
CA SER A 629 13.13 -14.20 -26.54
C SER A 629 12.91 -13.50 -25.20
N ARG A 630 13.39 -12.27 -25.06
CA ARG A 630 13.24 -11.42 -23.88
C ARG A 630 11.77 -10.98 -23.69
N LEU A 631 11.15 -10.48 -24.75
CA LEU A 631 9.74 -10.05 -24.70
C LEU A 631 8.83 -11.25 -24.42
N ARG A 632 9.06 -12.39 -25.05
CA ARG A 632 8.31 -13.63 -24.77
C ARG A 632 8.42 -14.07 -23.32
N TYR A 633 9.62 -14.04 -22.76
CA TYR A 633 9.85 -14.37 -21.35
C TYR A 633 9.10 -13.39 -20.43
N THR A 634 9.18 -12.08 -20.72
CA THR A 634 8.50 -11.04 -19.92
C THR A 634 6.98 -11.21 -19.95
N ILE A 635 6.38 -11.41 -21.12
CA ILE A 635 4.92 -11.64 -21.25
C ILE A 635 4.50 -12.91 -20.51
N LYS A 636 5.27 -13.99 -20.65
CA LYS A 636 5.00 -15.23 -19.92
C LYS A 636 5.08 -15.01 -18.41
N ARG A 637 6.12 -14.34 -17.91
CA ARG A 637 6.29 -13.99 -16.50
C ARG A 637 5.08 -13.21 -15.96
N ILE A 638 4.63 -12.21 -16.72
CA ILE A 638 3.48 -11.38 -16.31
C ILE A 638 2.21 -12.23 -16.29
N ASN A 639 1.98 -13.01 -17.32
CA ASN A 639 0.81 -13.90 -17.40
C ASN A 639 0.77 -14.89 -16.23
N ASP A 640 1.90 -15.53 -15.94
CA ASP A 640 1.97 -16.54 -14.87
C ASP A 640 1.80 -15.94 -13.47
N ASN A 641 2.28 -14.71 -13.25
CA ASN A 641 2.30 -14.07 -11.92
C ASN A 641 1.08 -13.18 -11.65
N LEU A 642 0.58 -12.45 -12.65
CA LEU A 642 -0.38 -11.36 -12.45
C LEU A 642 -1.76 -11.66 -13.05
N ILE A 643 -1.84 -12.47 -14.11
CA ILE A 643 -3.10 -12.68 -14.83
C ILE A 643 -3.83 -13.93 -14.32
N ALA A 644 -5.14 -13.79 -14.10
CA ALA A 644 -6.00 -14.88 -13.69
C ALA A 644 -6.34 -15.76 -14.91
N ASN A 645 -5.85 -17.00 -14.93
CA ASN A 645 -6.29 -18.02 -15.86
C ASN A 645 -7.56 -18.69 -15.30
N ASN A 646 -8.53 -19.00 -16.15
CA ASN A 646 -9.88 -19.45 -15.78
C ASN A 646 -9.96 -20.77 -14.97
N ASP A 647 -8.85 -21.39 -14.61
CA ASP A 647 -8.82 -22.78 -14.15
C ASP A 647 -8.84 -23.00 -12.63
N SER A 648 -8.84 -21.99 -11.77
CA SER A 648 -8.94 -22.19 -10.32
C SER A 648 -9.57 -21.02 -9.56
N GLU A 649 -10.66 -21.28 -8.86
CA GLU A 649 -11.35 -20.28 -8.00
C GLU A 649 -10.48 -19.73 -6.85
N ALA A 650 -9.52 -20.52 -6.36
CA ALA A 650 -8.62 -20.11 -5.29
C ALA A 650 -7.57 -19.06 -5.71
N ALA A 651 -7.23 -19.00 -7.00
CA ALA A 651 -6.23 -18.05 -7.52
C ALA A 651 -6.82 -16.66 -7.86
N ARG A 652 -8.14 -16.50 -7.82
CA ARG A 652 -8.82 -15.24 -8.19
C ARG A 652 -8.64 -14.10 -7.17
N HIS A 653 -8.18 -14.38 -5.96
CA HIS A 653 -7.99 -13.36 -4.94
C HIS A 653 -6.67 -12.57 -5.06
N GLU A 654 -5.70 -13.07 -5.82
CA GLU A 654 -4.40 -12.42 -5.97
C GLU A 654 -4.08 -12.01 -7.42
N LYS A 655 -4.90 -12.44 -8.41
CA LYS A 655 -4.64 -12.20 -9.84
C LYS A 655 -5.78 -11.43 -10.47
N ILE A 656 -5.43 -10.56 -11.43
CA ILE A 656 -6.38 -9.73 -12.17
C ILE A 656 -6.77 -10.40 -13.51
N ALA A 657 -8.01 -10.25 -13.93
CA ALA A 657 -8.43 -10.72 -15.26
C ALA A 657 -7.82 -9.87 -16.38
N ALA A 658 -7.54 -10.48 -17.52
CA ALA A 658 -7.08 -9.75 -18.70
C ALA A 658 -8.13 -8.73 -19.16
N ALA A 659 -7.68 -7.55 -19.61
CA ALA A 659 -8.56 -6.51 -20.12
C ALA A 659 -9.01 -6.82 -21.56
N HIS A 660 -10.20 -6.38 -21.92
CA HIS A 660 -10.78 -6.50 -23.25
C HIS A 660 -10.72 -5.17 -24.00
N LEU A 661 -10.60 -5.24 -25.31
CA LEU A 661 -10.61 -4.03 -26.15
C LEU A 661 -11.99 -3.39 -26.12
N SER A 662 -12.02 -2.08 -26.00
CA SER A 662 -13.25 -1.30 -26.08
C SER A 662 -13.95 -1.53 -27.45
N PRO A 663 -15.25 -1.77 -27.49
CA PRO A 663 -16.01 -1.92 -28.73
C PRO A 663 -15.99 -0.65 -29.60
N LEU A 664 -15.57 0.48 -29.05
CA LEU A 664 -15.41 1.75 -29.78
C LEU A 664 -14.14 1.79 -30.65
N VAL A 665 -13.21 0.86 -30.44
CA VAL A 665 -11.93 0.79 -31.14
C VAL A 665 -11.98 -0.30 -32.20
N ASP A 666 -12.08 0.08 -33.44
CA ASP A 666 -12.02 -0.85 -34.57
C ASP A 666 -10.59 -0.99 -35.11
N LEU A 667 -9.97 -2.13 -34.81
CA LEU A 667 -8.63 -2.48 -35.31
C LEU A 667 -8.66 -3.13 -36.71
N ASN A 668 -9.84 -3.60 -37.14
CA ASN A 668 -10.06 -4.23 -38.42
C ASN A 668 -10.73 -3.27 -39.44
N GLY A 669 -10.75 -1.98 -39.11
CA GLY A 669 -11.36 -0.94 -39.90
C GLY A 669 -10.84 -0.82 -41.33
N PRO A 670 -11.51 -0.05 -42.22
CA PRO A 670 -11.22 0.00 -43.64
C PRO A 670 -9.77 0.42 -43.92
N ARG A 671 -9.27 0.01 -45.09
CA ARG A 671 -7.91 0.38 -45.57
C ARG A 671 -7.57 1.86 -45.44
N SER A 672 -8.59 2.74 -45.45
CA SER A 672 -8.43 4.19 -45.28
C SER A 672 -7.79 4.63 -43.95
N ILE A 673 -7.93 3.83 -42.89
CA ILE A 673 -7.37 4.11 -41.53
C ILE A 673 -6.19 3.17 -41.24
N LEU A 674 -5.63 2.52 -42.25
CA LEU A 674 -4.47 1.61 -42.15
C LEU A 674 -4.62 0.59 -41.02
N TYR A 675 -5.76 -0.10 -40.98
CA TYR A 675 -6.01 -1.19 -39.97
C TYR A 675 -5.81 -0.75 -38.52
N GLY A 676 -6.36 0.39 -38.15
CA GLY A 676 -6.27 0.91 -36.79
C GLY A 676 -4.87 1.39 -36.41
N LEU A 677 -4.09 1.89 -37.38
CA LEU A 677 -2.73 2.41 -37.08
C LEU A 677 -2.71 3.54 -36.05
N PRO A 678 -3.61 4.55 -36.04
CA PRO A 678 -3.59 5.59 -35.02
C PRO A 678 -3.73 5.05 -33.57
N PRO A 679 -4.71 4.22 -33.20
CA PRO A 679 -4.81 3.65 -31.87
C PRO A 679 -3.61 2.74 -31.53
N ARG A 680 -3.04 2.02 -32.50
CA ARG A 680 -1.82 1.22 -32.29
C ARG A 680 -0.61 2.08 -31.92
N ILE A 681 -0.44 3.22 -32.62
CA ILE A 681 0.63 4.18 -32.31
C ILE A 681 0.41 4.78 -30.91
N VAL A 682 -0.80 5.21 -30.60
CA VAL A 682 -1.09 5.80 -29.30
C VAL A 682 -0.83 4.79 -28.17
N ALA A 683 -1.24 3.54 -28.34
CA ALA A 683 -1.01 2.49 -27.36
C ALA A 683 0.50 2.20 -27.15
N ALA A 684 1.24 2.00 -28.24
CA ALA A 684 2.66 1.71 -28.16
C ALA A 684 3.46 2.88 -27.58
N GLU A 685 3.23 4.11 -28.07
CA GLU A 685 4.00 5.28 -27.65
C GLU A 685 3.62 5.77 -26.24
N SER A 686 2.37 5.58 -25.82
CA SER A 686 1.96 5.83 -24.44
C SER A 686 2.67 4.91 -23.44
N LEU A 687 2.82 3.65 -23.81
CA LEU A 687 3.57 2.70 -23.00
C LEU A 687 5.08 3.00 -22.98
N VAL A 688 5.64 3.40 -24.14
CA VAL A 688 7.05 3.85 -24.23
C VAL A 688 7.26 5.08 -23.35
N PHE A 689 6.36 6.07 -23.41
CA PHE A 689 6.42 7.23 -22.53
C PHE A 689 6.41 6.82 -21.06
N LEU A 690 5.52 5.90 -20.67
CA LEU A 690 5.45 5.42 -19.28
C LEU A 690 6.76 4.73 -18.86
N ALA A 691 7.39 3.96 -19.77
CA ALA A 691 8.68 3.34 -19.54
C ALA A 691 9.81 4.38 -19.33
N GLU A 692 9.84 5.44 -20.14
CA GLU A 692 10.80 6.54 -19.99
C GLU A 692 10.61 7.28 -18.67
N GLN A 693 9.36 7.51 -18.25
CA GLN A 693 9.10 8.12 -16.95
C GLN A 693 9.52 7.20 -15.80
N PHE A 694 9.31 5.90 -15.94
CA PHE A 694 9.75 4.94 -14.94
C PHE A 694 11.29 4.88 -14.84
N ASP A 695 11.97 4.96 -15.99
CA ASP A 695 13.44 5.04 -16.06
C ASP A 695 13.97 6.32 -15.37
N PHE A 696 13.31 7.45 -15.57
CA PHE A 696 13.60 8.69 -14.86
C PHE A 696 13.50 8.53 -13.33
N LEU A 697 12.55 7.73 -12.84
CA LEU A 697 12.35 7.49 -11.39
C LEU A 697 13.36 6.50 -10.78
N LEU A 698 14.12 5.76 -11.59
CA LEU A 698 15.06 4.73 -11.10
C LEU A 698 16.04 5.19 -10.02
N PRO A 699 16.73 6.34 -10.15
CA PRO A 699 17.66 6.79 -9.12
C PRO A 699 16.96 7.07 -7.79
N TYR A 700 15.75 7.62 -7.83
CA TYR A 700 14.94 7.90 -6.65
C TYR A 700 14.47 6.61 -5.97
N LEU A 701 14.00 5.63 -6.75
CA LEU A 701 13.57 4.33 -6.24
C LEU A 701 14.73 3.57 -5.58
N LYS A 702 15.94 3.65 -6.13
CA LYS A 702 17.14 3.05 -5.53
C LYS A 702 17.51 3.66 -4.20
N LEU A 703 17.29 4.96 -4.01
CA LEU A 703 17.57 5.63 -2.74
C LEU A 703 16.59 5.23 -1.63
N MET A 704 15.37 4.82 -1.99
CA MET A 704 14.31 4.50 -1.04
C MET A 704 14.34 3.06 -0.51
N ILE A 705 15.17 2.19 -1.08
CA ILE A 705 15.27 0.77 -0.68
C ILE A 705 16.70 0.40 -0.29
N PRO A 706 16.88 -0.61 0.58
CA PRO A 706 18.20 -1.13 0.92
C PRO A 706 18.98 -1.64 -0.31
N SER A 707 20.29 -1.45 -0.30
CA SER A 707 21.19 -1.85 -1.40
C SER A 707 21.08 -3.33 -1.78
N GLU A 708 20.77 -4.20 -0.82
CA GLU A 708 20.58 -5.64 -1.03
C GLU A 708 19.44 -5.94 -2.01
N ARG A 709 18.46 -5.05 -2.11
CA ARG A 709 17.27 -5.21 -2.97
C ARG A 709 17.37 -4.46 -4.30
N HIS A 710 18.46 -3.74 -4.57
CA HIS A 710 18.68 -3.07 -5.86
C HIS A 710 18.73 -4.04 -7.04
N GLY A 711 19.09 -5.31 -6.79
CA GLY A 711 19.11 -6.37 -7.80
C GLY A 711 17.73 -6.56 -8.47
N PHE A 712 16.65 -6.51 -7.71
CA PHE A 712 15.28 -6.62 -8.23
C PHE A 712 14.97 -5.49 -9.22
N LEU A 713 15.24 -4.23 -8.85
CA LEU A 713 15.01 -3.10 -9.75
C LEU A 713 15.84 -3.22 -11.03
N THR A 714 17.12 -3.55 -10.91
CA THR A 714 18.00 -3.73 -12.08
C THR A 714 17.47 -4.82 -13.00
N GLN A 715 16.98 -5.92 -12.45
CA GLN A 715 16.37 -7.00 -13.22
C GLN A 715 15.07 -6.54 -13.88
N PHE A 716 14.18 -5.87 -13.17
CA PHE A 716 12.93 -5.35 -13.73
C PHE A 716 13.21 -4.39 -14.88
N TYR A 717 14.13 -3.46 -14.73
CA TYR A 717 14.50 -2.51 -15.78
C TYR A 717 15.06 -3.21 -17.02
N SER A 718 15.98 -4.14 -16.84
CA SER A 718 16.55 -4.88 -17.97
C SER A 718 15.55 -5.80 -18.66
N GLN A 719 14.65 -6.42 -17.93
CA GLN A 719 13.71 -7.41 -18.48
C GLN A 719 12.38 -6.82 -18.94
N THR A 720 11.93 -5.70 -18.36
CA THR A 720 10.61 -5.14 -18.64
C THR A 720 10.70 -3.77 -19.28
N ILE A 721 11.35 -2.80 -18.63
CA ILE A 721 11.36 -1.42 -19.13
C ILE A 721 12.09 -1.32 -20.47
N GLN A 722 13.28 -1.88 -20.60
CA GLN A 722 14.06 -1.84 -21.85
C GLN A 722 13.41 -2.61 -22.98
N VAL A 723 12.63 -3.65 -22.66
CA VAL A 723 11.94 -4.50 -23.65
C VAL A 723 10.69 -3.84 -24.20
N THR A 724 10.19 -2.79 -23.55
CA THR A 724 8.97 -2.08 -23.98
C THR A 724 9.07 -1.56 -25.41
N HIS A 725 10.23 -1.08 -25.85
CA HIS A 725 10.44 -0.61 -27.21
C HIS A 725 10.31 -1.72 -28.26
N GLU A 726 10.56 -2.97 -27.89
CA GLU A 726 10.47 -4.13 -28.78
C GLU A 726 9.02 -4.47 -29.15
N LEU A 727 8.04 -4.00 -28.33
CA LEU A 727 6.61 -4.15 -28.61
C LEU A 727 6.14 -3.45 -29.89
N ARG A 728 6.87 -2.46 -30.36
CA ARG A 728 6.57 -1.82 -31.66
C ARG A 728 6.53 -2.83 -32.80
N ILE A 729 7.43 -3.83 -32.76
CA ILE A 729 7.55 -4.84 -33.81
C ILE A 729 6.26 -5.68 -33.94
N PRO A 730 5.77 -6.40 -32.90
CA PRO A 730 4.56 -7.19 -33.02
C PRO A 730 3.29 -6.34 -33.21
N ILE A 731 3.20 -5.14 -32.60
CA ILE A 731 2.04 -4.26 -32.74
C ILE A 731 1.84 -3.79 -34.17
N TYR A 732 2.92 -3.43 -34.88
CA TYR A 732 2.84 -2.94 -36.28
C TYR A 732 2.92 -4.07 -37.30
N HIS A 733 3.24 -5.31 -36.88
CA HIS A 733 3.28 -6.48 -37.78
C HIS A 733 1.96 -6.70 -38.52
N ASN A 734 0.83 -6.54 -37.83
CA ASN A 734 -0.49 -6.68 -38.41
C ASN A 734 -0.74 -5.63 -39.53
N VAL A 735 -0.32 -4.39 -39.26
CA VAL A 735 -0.44 -3.32 -40.28
C VAL A 735 0.41 -3.67 -41.49
N SER A 736 1.69 -3.99 -41.28
CA SER A 736 2.63 -4.34 -42.36
C SER A 736 2.22 -5.60 -43.12
N ALA A 737 1.52 -6.53 -42.46
CA ALA A 737 1.04 -7.77 -43.10
C ALA A 737 -0.14 -7.55 -44.05
N ASN A 738 -0.99 -6.56 -43.76
CA ASN A 738 -2.24 -6.36 -44.47
C ASN A 738 -2.19 -5.20 -45.51
N ILE A 739 -1.10 -4.43 -45.55
CA ILE A 739 -0.94 -3.30 -46.46
C ILE A 739 -0.97 -3.74 -47.92
N LEU A 740 -0.31 -4.84 -48.22
CA LEU A 740 -0.17 -5.41 -49.55
C LEU A 740 -0.74 -6.81 -49.61
N ASP A 741 -1.30 -7.19 -50.71
CA ASP A 741 -1.60 -8.59 -51.01
C ASP A 741 -0.31 -9.30 -51.50
N TYR A 742 0.52 -9.68 -50.51
CA TYR A 742 1.82 -10.33 -50.72
C TYR A 742 1.68 -11.64 -51.53
N MET A 743 0.58 -12.39 -51.32
CA MET A 743 0.32 -13.63 -52.08
C MET A 743 0.05 -13.35 -53.57
N SER A 744 -0.74 -12.33 -53.85
CA SER A 744 -1.00 -11.91 -55.25
C SER A 744 0.30 -11.48 -55.94
N ILE A 745 1.14 -10.74 -55.23
CA ILE A 745 2.45 -10.28 -55.75
C ILE A 745 3.37 -11.45 -56.01
N ALA A 746 3.52 -12.37 -55.04
CA ALA A 746 4.31 -13.59 -55.23
C ALA A 746 3.84 -14.42 -56.41
N LEU A 747 2.50 -14.54 -56.57
CA LEU A 747 1.89 -15.23 -57.70
C LEU A 747 2.14 -14.51 -59.04
N MET A 748 2.12 -13.17 -59.03
CA MET A 748 2.48 -12.41 -60.27
C MET A 748 3.93 -12.64 -60.64
N ILE A 749 4.87 -12.61 -59.70
CA ILE A 749 6.28 -12.85 -59.92
C ILE A 749 6.51 -14.30 -60.44
N SER A 750 5.83 -15.29 -59.86
CA SER A 750 5.93 -16.69 -60.25
C SER A 750 5.39 -16.97 -61.65
N LYS A 751 4.47 -16.14 -62.19
CA LYS A 751 3.93 -16.24 -63.55
C LYS A 751 4.79 -15.59 -64.61
N VAL A 752 5.77 -14.79 -64.25
CA VAL A 752 6.69 -14.19 -65.21
C VAL A 752 7.53 -15.28 -65.85
N ASN A 753 7.69 -15.20 -67.12
CA ASN A 753 8.60 -16.10 -67.85
C ASN A 753 10.06 -15.62 -67.65
N TRP A 754 10.80 -16.34 -66.83
CA TRP A 754 12.21 -16.04 -66.53
C TRP A 754 13.20 -16.78 -67.47
N ASP A 755 12.69 -17.61 -68.38
CA ASP A 755 13.49 -18.32 -69.39
C ASP A 755 13.42 -17.55 -70.74
N ILE A 756 14.06 -16.41 -70.75
CA ILE A 756 14.10 -15.48 -71.90
C ILE A 756 15.47 -15.54 -72.58
N GLY A 757 15.49 -15.34 -73.86
CA GLY A 757 16.70 -15.38 -74.66
C GLY A 757 17.37 -14.03 -74.96
N GLU A 758 16.68 -12.94 -74.60
CA GLU A 758 17.16 -11.58 -74.83
C GLU A 758 17.01 -10.74 -73.57
N ILE A 759 17.92 -9.80 -73.36
CA ILE A 759 17.87 -8.89 -72.18
C ILE A 759 16.75 -7.85 -72.44
N LEU A 760 15.74 -7.85 -71.64
CA LEU A 760 14.68 -6.86 -71.68
C LEU A 760 15.12 -5.53 -71.08
N THR A 761 14.73 -4.42 -71.68
CA THR A 761 15.01 -3.06 -71.20
C THR A 761 13.91 -2.51 -70.30
N GLN A 762 12.75 -3.20 -70.28
CA GLN A 762 11.60 -2.82 -69.43
C GLN A 762 11.44 -3.79 -68.27
N HIS A 763 11.10 -3.24 -67.11
CA HIS A 763 10.77 -4.00 -65.89
C HIS A 763 9.36 -4.60 -66.01
N ASN A 764 9.10 -5.58 -65.16
CA ASN A 764 7.83 -6.27 -65.15
C ASN A 764 6.72 -5.45 -64.42
N VAL A 765 5.46 -5.70 -64.76
CA VAL A 765 4.28 -5.01 -64.27
C VAL A 765 4.10 -5.11 -62.76
N TYR A 766 4.55 -6.19 -62.10
CA TYR A 766 4.45 -6.33 -60.69
C TYR A 766 5.23 -5.24 -59.93
N VAL A 767 6.33 -4.71 -60.52
CA VAL A 767 7.11 -3.61 -59.91
C VAL A 767 6.29 -2.32 -59.87
N ASP A 768 5.51 -2.05 -60.96
CA ASP A 768 4.64 -0.90 -60.99
C ASP A 768 3.48 -1.05 -59.98
N LYS A 769 2.91 -2.25 -59.91
CA LYS A 769 1.84 -2.52 -58.95
C LYS A 769 2.33 -2.31 -57.52
N LEU A 770 3.48 -2.90 -57.12
CA LEU A 770 4.12 -2.70 -55.84
C LEU A 770 4.36 -1.21 -55.51
N ALA A 771 4.96 -0.48 -56.46
CA ALA A 771 5.27 0.93 -56.26
C ALA A 771 4.00 1.77 -56.08
N ASN A 772 2.93 1.48 -56.84
CA ASN A 772 1.66 2.20 -56.75
C ASN A 772 0.93 1.92 -55.43
N GLU A 773 0.90 0.65 -54.97
CA GLU A 773 0.30 0.30 -53.70
C GLU A 773 1.06 0.93 -52.53
N LEU A 774 2.40 0.94 -52.59
CA LEU A 774 3.25 1.60 -51.60
C LEU A 774 3.12 3.12 -51.60
N GLN A 775 2.94 3.74 -52.75
CA GLN A 775 2.66 5.17 -52.85
C GLN A 775 1.29 5.50 -52.25
N THR A 776 0.28 4.64 -52.44
CA THR A 776 -1.03 4.80 -51.86
C THR A 776 -0.93 4.69 -50.33
N PHE A 777 -0.19 3.70 -49.83
CA PHE A 777 0.11 3.58 -48.42
C PHE A 777 0.81 4.83 -47.87
N ARG A 778 1.84 5.33 -48.58
CA ARG A 778 2.55 6.54 -48.14
C ARG A 778 1.61 7.74 -48.04
N ASN A 779 0.74 7.95 -49.02
CA ASN A 779 -0.21 9.05 -49.01
C ASN A 779 -1.20 8.93 -47.84
N GLN A 780 -1.69 7.72 -47.53
CA GLN A 780 -2.56 7.46 -46.39
C GLN A 780 -1.83 7.68 -45.06
N PHE A 781 -0.58 7.25 -44.99
CA PHE A 781 0.26 7.43 -43.82
C PHE A 781 0.56 8.91 -43.55
N ASP A 782 0.87 9.68 -44.60
CA ASP A 782 1.10 11.12 -44.51
C ASP A 782 -0.18 11.86 -44.09
N HIS A 783 -1.33 11.44 -44.59
CA HIS A 783 -2.63 11.97 -44.13
C HIS A 783 -2.85 11.73 -42.60
N ILE A 784 -2.51 10.52 -42.11
CA ILE A 784 -2.59 10.24 -40.67
C ILE A 784 -1.61 11.14 -39.92
N ASN A 785 -0.39 11.27 -40.39
CA ASN A 785 0.66 12.07 -39.73
C ASN A 785 0.31 13.56 -39.67
N GLU A 786 -0.32 14.11 -40.68
CA GLU A 786 -0.65 15.54 -40.77
C GLU A 786 -1.97 15.90 -40.08
N GLN A 787 -2.99 15.05 -40.21
CA GLN A 787 -4.35 15.39 -39.77
C GLN A 787 -4.81 14.72 -38.49
N LEU A 788 -4.34 13.50 -38.20
CA LEU A 788 -4.83 12.73 -37.07
C LEU A 788 -3.83 12.68 -35.89
N LEU A 789 -2.60 12.27 -36.17
CA LEU A 789 -1.62 12.00 -35.14
C LEU A 789 -0.21 12.21 -35.68
N PRO A 790 0.61 13.12 -35.12
CA PRO A 790 2.00 13.24 -35.52
C PRO A 790 2.77 11.96 -35.14
N VAL A 791 3.31 11.28 -36.18
CA VAL A 791 3.97 9.98 -36.02
C VAL A 791 5.44 10.15 -35.66
N PRO A 792 5.93 9.53 -34.56
CA PRO A 792 7.34 9.54 -34.20
C PRO A 792 8.22 8.88 -35.27
N LYS A 793 9.42 9.39 -35.46
CA LYS A 793 10.38 8.85 -36.45
C LYS A 793 10.73 7.37 -36.21
N ALA A 794 10.78 6.95 -34.96
CA ALA A 794 11.02 5.55 -34.59
C ALA A 794 9.89 4.63 -35.09
N VAL A 795 8.64 5.04 -34.94
CA VAL A 795 7.47 4.30 -35.46
C VAL A 795 7.51 4.21 -36.99
N TYR A 796 7.77 5.34 -37.66
CA TYR A 796 7.92 5.41 -39.10
C TYR A 796 8.97 4.40 -39.58
N ARG A 797 10.16 4.41 -38.98
CA ARG A 797 11.25 3.48 -39.32
C ARG A 797 10.84 2.03 -39.10
N THR A 798 10.23 1.70 -37.98
CA THR A 798 9.83 0.32 -37.65
C THR A 798 8.80 -0.22 -38.62
N ILE A 799 7.81 0.59 -39.03
CA ILE A 799 6.77 0.17 -39.98
C ILE A 799 7.38 -0.08 -41.35
N TRP A 800 8.19 0.86 -41.84
CA TRP A 800 8.83 0.71 -43.16
C TRP A 800 9.84 -0.43 -43.19
N ASP A 801 10.58 -0.65 -42.09
CA ASP A 801 11.50 -1.77 -41.97
C ASP A 801 10.78 -3.11 -42.14
N GLN A 802 9.65 -3.29 -41.47
CA GLN A 802 8.84 -4.50 -41.58
C GLN A 802 8.19 -4.66 -42.96
N ILE A 803 7.75 -3.58 -43.59
CA ILE A 803 7.18 -3.60 -44.91
C ILE A 803 8.24 -4.03 -45.95
N LEU A 804 9.43 -3.44 -45.86
CA LEU A 804 10.54 -3.75 -46.74
C LEU A 804 11.02 -5.19 -46.59
N ASP A 805 11.19 -5.64 -45.34
CA ASP A 805 11.55 -7.04 -45.05
C ASP A 805 10.55 -8.00 -45.70
N LYS A 806 9.26 -7.76 -45.53
CA LYS A 806 8.20 -8.61 -46.07
C LYS A 806 8.12 -8.54 -47.62
N ILE A 807 8.30 -7.38 -48.20
CA ILE A 807 8.37 -7.22 -49.67
C ILE A 807 9.54 -8.01 -50.24
N PHE A 808 10.73 -7.83 -49.67
CA PHE A 808 11.94 -8.49 -50.16
C PHE A 808 11.88 -10.00 -49.94
N TYR A 809 11.29 -10.45 -48.82
CA TYR A 809 10.99 -11.86 -48.61
C TYR A 809 10.05 -12.39 -49.68
N THR A 810 8.95 -11.68 -50.01
CA THR A 810 7.96 -12.03 -51.03
C THR A 810 8.57 -12.07 -52.42
N MET A 811 9.48 -11.16 -52.75
CA MET A 811 10.22 -11.16 -54.00
C MET A 811 11.10 -12.40 -54.15
N VAL A 812 11.86 -12.74 -53.11
CA VAL A 812 12.68 -13.96 -53.14
C VAL A 812 11.82 -15.21 -53.25
N GLU A 813 10.66 -15.29 -52.56
CA GLU A 813 9.71 -16.39 -52.65
C GLU A 813 9.14 -16.51 -54.10
N GLY A 814 8.79 -15.34 -54.70
CA GLY A 814 8.35 -15.30 -56.09
C GLY A 814 9.45 -15.74 -57.06
N TYR A 815 10.68 -15.29 -56.87
CA TYR A 815 11.82 -15.72 -57.70
C TYR A 815 12.15 -17.20 -57.52
N ALA A 816 12.05 -17.71 -56.27
CA ALA A 816 12.24 -19.13 -56.01
C ALA A 816 11.17 -20.02 -56.62
N SER A 817 9.98 -19.50 -56.89
CA SER A 817 8.87 -20.22 -57.49
C SER A 817 9.01 -20.34 -59.04
N ALA A 818 10.04 -19.74 -59.65
CA ALA A 818 10.30 -19.84 -61.06
C ALA A 818 10.70 -21.29 -61.45
N LYS A 819 10.10 -21.82 -62.52
CA LYS A 819 10.39 -23.19 -62.96
C LYS A 819 11.72 -23.30 -63.70
N LYS A 820 12.07 -22.27 -64.45
CA LYS A 820 13.30 -22.13 -65.21
C LYS A 820 13.73 -20.66 -65.21
N CYS A 821 15.00 -20.41 -65.20
CA CYS A 821 15.54 -19.07 -65.29
C CYS A 821 16.86 -19.04 -66.06
N SER A 822 16.88 -18.22 -67.13
CA SER A 822 18.08 -17.97 -67.96
C SER A 822 18.95 -16.90 -67.29
N ASN A 823 20.17 -16.66 -67.80
CA ASN A 823 21.03 -15.56 -67.39
C ASN A 823 20.38 -14.20 -67.64
N GLU A 824 19.69 -14.08 -68.78
CA GLU A 824 18.91 -12.91 -69.23
C GLU A 824 17.73 -12.70 -68.24
N GLY A 825 17.07 -13.79 -67.83
CA GLY A 825 16.04 -13.75 -66.78
C GLY A 825 16.57 -13.27 -65.41
N ARG A 826 17.77 -13.65 -65.02
CA ARG A 826 18.42 -13.09 -63.76
C ARG A 826 18.80 -11.62 -63.98
N ALA A 827 19.25 -11.21 -65.13
CA ALA A 827 19.45 -9.80 -65.44
C ALA A 827 18.16 -9.00 -65.37
N LEU A 828 17.02 -9.59 -65.80
CA LEU A 828 15.69 -8.99 -65.59
C LEU A 828 15.26 -8.93 -64.14
N MET A 829 15.52 -9.96 -63.39
CA MET A 829 15.27 -9.90 -61.90
C MET A 829 16.09 -8.76 -61.26
N GLN A 830 17.31 -8.59 -61.63
CA GLN A 830 18.18 -7.50 -61.16
C GLN A 830 17.65 -6.13 -61.63
N LEU A 831 17.18 -6.00 -62.87
CA LEU A 831 16.59 -4.78 -63.39
C LEU A 831 15.32 -4.42 -62.62
N ASP A 832 14.41 -5.39 -62.43
CA ASP A 832 13.17 -5.23 -61.67
C ASP A 832 13.47 -4.73 -60.23
N PHE A 833 14.42 -5.39 -59.57
CA PHE A 833 14.81 -5.01 -58.22
C PHE A 833 15.42 -3.62 -58.14
N GLN A 834 16.32 -3.27 -59.07
CA GLN A 834 16.89 -1.93 -59.13
C GLN A 834 15.85 -0.84 -59.39
N GLN A 835 14.90 -1.11 -60.28
CA GLN A 835 13.80 -0.17 -60.51
C GLN A 835 12.90 -0.01 -59.32
N LEU A 836 12.61 -1.10 -58.61
CA LEU A 836 11.88 -1.04 -57.34
C LEU A 836 12.65 -0.21 -56.30
N LEU A 837 13.94 -0.46 -56.10
CA LEU A 837 14.76 0.29 -55.15
C LEU A 837 14.76 1.80 -55.45
N ARG A 838 14.90 2.22 -56.73
CA ARG A 838 14.84 3.64 -57.09
C ARG A 838 13.50 4.29 -56.77
N ARG A 839 12.40 3.54 -56.91
CA ARG A 839 11.06 4.02 -56.58
C ARG A 839 10.85 4.07 -55.07
N LEU A 840 11.30 3.05 -54.34
CA LEU A 840 11.26 3.01 -52.88
C LEU A 840 12.05 4.18 -52.24
N GLU A 841 13.24 4.49 -52.80
CA GLU A 841 14.02 5.64 -52.32
C GLU A 841 13.32 6.98 -52.50
N ARG A 842 12.43 7.11 -53.52
CA ARG A 842 11.60 8.30 -53.69
C ARG A 842 10.38 8.31 -52.77
N ILE A 843 9.74 7.15 -52.56
CA ILE A 843 8.55 7.03 -51.73
C ILE A 843 8.89 7.23 -50.27
N ILE A 844 9.97 6.63 -49.79
CA ILE A 844 10.32 6.58 -48.38
C ILE A 844 11.13 7.81 -47.95
N GLY A 845 12.01 8.33 -48.82
CA GLY A 845 12.79 9.59 -48.65
C GLY A 845 13.83 9.56 -47.52
N ASP A 846 13.42 9.26 -46.29
CA ASP A 846 14.22 9.44 -45.04
C ASP A 846 15.04 8.22 -44.62
N LEU A 847 14.80 7.04 -45.22
CA LEU A 847 15.50 5.78 -44.89
C LEU A 847 16.60 5.49 -45.93
N LYS A 848 17.77 6.07 -45.74
CA LYS A 848 18.94 5.79 -46.61
C LYS A 848 20.10 5.33 -45.69
N PRO A 849 20.76 4.18 -46.03
CA PRO A 849 20.43 3.18 -47.05
C PRO A 849 19.17 2.38 -46.70
N LEU A 850 18.47 1.87 -47.78
CA LEU A 850 17.29 1.00 -47.56
C LEU A 850 17.69 -0.28 -46.80
N PRO A 851 17.04 -0.63 -45.74
CA PRO A 851 17.32 -1.86 -45.00
C PRO A 851 16.94 -3.11 -45.80
N HIS A 852 17.51 -4.23 -45.48
CA HIS A 852 17.22 -5.58 -46.03
C HIS A 852 17.44 -5.75 -47.54
N LYS A 853 17.88 -4.75 -48.28
CA LYS A 853 18.08 -4.85 -49.75
C LYS A 853 19.05 -5.98 -50.12
N GLU A 854 20.04 -6.25 -49.26
CA GLU A 854 21.03 -7.29 -49.47
C GLU A 854 20.43 -8.69 -49.52
N PHE A 855 19.28 -8.90 -48.88
CA PHE A 855 18.57 -10.18 -48.94
C PHE A 855 18.18 -10.58 -50.37
N VAL A 856 17.63 -9.67 -51.13
CA VAL A 856 17.29 -9.91 -52.53
C VAL A 856 18.53 -9.92 -53.42
N GLU A 857 19.43 -8.95 -53.24
CA GLU A 857 20.67 -8.88 -54.03
C GLU A 857 21.52 -10.14 -53.91
N ASN A 858 21.72 -10.65 -52.72
CA ASN A 858 22.50 -11.85 -52.46
C ASN A 858 21.85 -13.10 -53.06
N TYR A 859 20.50 -13.19 -53.05
CA TYR A 859 19.80 -14.27 -53.70
C TYR A 859 19.98 -14.26 -55.23
N ILE A 860 19.85 -13.08 -55.88
CA ILE A 860 20.05 -12.93 -57.32
C ILE A 860 21.53 -13.19 -57.67
N LYS A 861 22.48 -12.67 -56.94
CA LYS A 861 23.93 -12.86 -57.14
C LYS A 861 24.35 -14.31 -56.94
N ALA A 862 23.73 -15.04 -56.02
CA ALA A 862 24.03 -16.44 -55.76
C ALA A 862 23.91 -17.35 -56.96
N TYR A 863 23.06 -17.00 -57.95
CA TYR A 863 22.87 -17.74 -59.16
C TYR A 863 24.17 -17.80 -60.01
N TYR A 864 25.02 -16.78 -59.94
CA TYR A 864 26.28 -16.66 -60.68
C TYR A 864 27.48 -17.21 -59.94
N LEU A 865 27.29 -17.77 -58.71
CA LEU A 865 28.39 -18.31 -57.95
C LEU A 865 28.99 -19.58 -58.63
N PRO A 866 30.30 -19.74 -58.62
CA PRO A 866 30.94 -20.98 -59.10
C PRO A 866 30.62 -22.16 -58.16
N GLU A 867 30.70 -23.39 -58.69
CA GLU A 867 30.35 -24.62 -58.01
C GLU A 867 31.03 -24.79 -56.64
N GLN A 868 32.22 -24.22 -56.42
CA GLN A 868 32.98 -24.30 -55.20
C GLN A 868 32.42 -23.37 -54.14
N SER A 869 31.91 -22.20 -54.50
CA SER A 869 31.42 -21.18 -53.60
C SER A 869 29.98 -21.35 -53.21
N ILE A 870 29.17 -22.04 -54.02
CA ILE A 870 27.74 -22.22 -53.74
C ILE A 870 27.50 -23.17 -52.54
N ASP A 871 28.40 -24.14 -52.35
CA ASP A 871 28.31 -25.05 -51.19
C ASP A 871 28.43 -24.26 -49.87
N GLN A 872 29.41 -23.36 -49.84
CA GLN A 872 29.57 -22.47 -48.65
C GLN A 872 28.41 -21.51 -48.51
N TRP A 873 27.94 -20.91 -49.65
CA TRP A 873 26.81 -19.99 -49.63
C TRP A 873 25.56 -20.64 -49.06
N VAL A 874 25.22 -21.89 -49.47
CA VAL A 874 24.07 -22.66 -48.98
C VAL A 874 24.14 -22.92 -47.51
N ARG A 875 25.34 -23.14 -46.92
CA ARG A 875 25.53 -23.39 -45.49
C ARG A 875 25.49 -22.11 -44.66
N ASP A 876 26.09 -21.04 -45.16
CA ASP A 876 26.22 -19.78 -44.42
C ASP A 876 24.93 -18.95 -44.41
N ASN A 877 24.17 -19.00 -45.50
CA ASN A 877 22.97 -18.18 -45.66
C ASN A 877 21.69 -18.90 -45.17
N THR A 878 21.64 -19.15 -43.87
CA THR A 878 20.50 -19.77 -43.19
C THR A 878 19.27 -18.85 -43.10
N MET A 879 19.38 -17.57 -43.46
CA MET A 879 18.27 -16.62 -43.57
C MET A 879 17.27 -16.97 -44.68
N TYR A 880 17.69 -17.70 -45.70
CA TYR A 880 16.77 -18.22 -46.75
C TYR A 880 16.18 -19.54 -46.29
N THR A 881 14.88 -19.74 -46.60
CA THR A 881 14.22 -21.01 -46.30
C THR A 881 14.85 -22.17 -47.10
N ILE A 882 14.69 -23.37 -46.59
CA ILE A 882 15.18 -24.59 -47.26
C ILE A 882 14.63 -24.67 -48.68
N LYS A 883 13.33 -24.34 -48.86
CA LYS A 883 12.65 -24.31 -50.18
C LYS A 883 13.29 -23.28 -51.14
N GLN A 884 13.60 -22.09 -50.66
CA GLN A 884 14.26 -21.04 -51.46
C GLN A 884 15.67 -21.45 -51.89
N ARG A 885 16.45 -22.06 -50.96
CA ARG A 885 17.78 -22.61 -51.30
C ARG A 885 17.72 -23.78 -52.30
N MET A 886 16.78 -24.70 -52.13
CA MET A 886 16.52 -25.78 -53.06
C MET A 886 16.12 -25.30 -54.44
N ALA A 887 15.22 -24.32 -54.50
CA ALA A 887 14.81 -23.68 -55.75
C ALA A 887 15.99 -23.03 -56.50
N LEU A 888 16.86 -22.29 -55.80
CA LEU A 888 18.07 -21.71 -56.34
C LEU A 888 18.99 -22.78 -56.96
N ILE A 889 19.30 -23.85 -56.20
CA ILE A 889 20.14 -24.95 -56.64
C ILE A 889 19.54 -25.64 -57.87
N SER A 890 18.23 -25.83 -57.91
CA SER A 890 17.55 -26.44 -59.03
C SER A 890 17.65 -25.66 -60.36
N MET A 891 17.66 -24.30 -60.27
CA MET A 891 17.71 -23.39 -61.37
C MET A 891 19.11 -23.09 -61.89
N MET A 892 20.18 -23.41 -61.16
CA MET A 892 21.56 -23.11 -61.53
C MET A 892 21.97 -24.05 -62.68
N SER A 893 22.27 -23.47 -63.90
CA SER A 893 22.71 -24.19 -65.02
C SER A 893 24.18 -24.64 -64.88
N LEU A 894 25.02 -23.91 -64.17
CA LEU A 894 26.46 -24.13 -64.01
C LEU A 894 26.79 -25.24 -63.03
N LEU A 895 25.79 -25.80 -62.28
CA LEU A 895 26.00 -26.77 -61.25
C LEU A 895 25.97 -28.20 -61.78
N SER A 896 26.98 -29.00 -61.48
CA SER A 896 27.01 -30.41 -61.87
C SER A 896 25.88 -31.21 -61.23
N ARG A 897 25.38 -32.25 -61.98
CA ARG A 897 24.27 -33.10 -61.46
C ARG A 897 24.65 -33.75 -60.14
N LYS A 898 25.93 -34.17 -59.98
CA LYS A 898 26.40 -34.77 -58.70
C LYS A 898 26.35 -33.79 -57.54
N LYS A 899 26.84 -32.57 -57.73
CA LYS A 899 26.86 -31.56 -56.68
C LYS A 899 25.47 -31.09 -56.35
N ARG A 900 24.59 -30.95 -57.30
CA ARG A 900 23.18 -30.63 -57.09
C ARG A 900 22.50 -31.69 -56.23
N ALA A 901 22.68 -32.99 -56.53
CA ALA A 901 22.15 -34.07 -55.70
C ALA A 901 22.66 -34.05 -54.26
N GLN A 902 23.98 -33.78 -54.06
CA GLN A 902 24.57 -33.66 -52.72
C GLN A 902 23.98 -32.53 -51.91
N LEU A 903 23.83 -31.34 -52.53
CA LEU A 903 23.27 -30.15 -51.86
C LEU A 903 21.79 -30.36 -51.53
N THR A 904 21.03 -30.98 -52.47
CA THR A 904 19.61 -31.29 -52.21
C THR A 904 19.49 -32.25 -51.05
N GLN A 905 20.29 -33.32 -51.04
CA GLN A 905 20.28 -34.28 -49.94
C GLN A 905 20.63 -33.62 -48.59
N TYR A 906 21.62 -32.74 -48.56
CA TYR A 906 22.00 -31.99 -47.35
C TYR A 906 20.83 -31.12 -46.87
N LEU A 907 20.11 -30.42 -47.73
CA LEU A 907 18.96 -29.59 -47.38
C LEU A 907 17.76 -30.44 -46.93
N ASP A 908 17.49 -31.60 -47.55
CA ASP A 908 16.47 -32.56 -47.13
C ASP A 908 16.75 -33.16 -45.75
N GLU A 909 18.03 -33.42 -45.39
CA GLU A 909 18.46 -33.87 -44.09
C GLU A 909 18.24 -32.74 -43.05
N GLN A 910 18.51 -31.48 -43.40
CA GLN A 910 18.19 -30.36 -42.54
C GLN A 910 16.68 -30.18 -42.33
N GLU A 911 15.86 -30.41 -43.34
CA GLU A 911 14.40 -30.31 -43.20
C GLU A 911 13.85 -31.40 -42.28
N ARG A 912 14.36 -32.64 -42.41
CA ARG A 912 14.00 -33.78 -41.52
C ARG A 912 14.44 -33.55 -40.06
N SER A 913 15.56 -32.91 -39.84
CA SER A 913 16.05 -32.60 -38.49
C SER A 913 15.26 -31.48 -37.82
N ARG A 914 14.56 -30.61 -38.56
CA ARG A 914 13.73 -29.51 -38.07
C ARG A 914 12.27 -29.91 -37.81
N THR A 915 11.76 -30.98 -38.41
CA THR A 915 10.46 -31.53 -38.08
C THR A 915 10.62 -32.44 -36.85
N PRO A 916 10.13 -32.05 -35.66
CA PRO A 916 10.10 -32.98 -34.55
C PRO A 916 9.24 -34.18 -34.98
N VAL A 917 9.80 -35.37 -34.89
CA VAL A 917 9.07 -36.63 -35.02
C VAL A 917 7.95 -36.64 -34.03
N LEU A 918 6.74 -36.37 -34.49
CA LEU A 918 5.52 -36.74 -33.76
C LEU A 918 5.47 -38.24 -33.76
N THR A 919 6.20 -38.89 -32.86
CA THR A 919 5.98 -40.27 -32.51
C THR A 919 4.75 -40.33 -31.60
N SER A 920 3.76 -40.94 -32.11
CA SER A 920 2.50 -41.52 -31.58
C SER A 920 2.32 -41.55 -30.05
#